data_0c51033a15f105800b6ea114b6f5a5d7
#
_entry.id   0c51033a15f105800b6ea114b6f5a5d7
#
_cell.length_a   1.000
_cell.length_b   1.000
_cell.length_c   1.000
_cell.angle_alpha   90.00
_cell.angle_beta   90.00
_cell.angle_gamma   90.00
#
_symmetry.space_group_name_H-M   'P 1'
#
loop_
_entity.id
_entity.type
_entity.pdbx_description
1 polymer ?
#
loop_
_entity_poly.entity_id
_entity_poly.type
_entity_poly.pdbx_seq_one_letter_code
_entity_poly.pdbx_strand_id
1 'polypeptide(L)'
;MPGLVVFRRRWSVGSDDLVVPGAFLLAIHFISFVLVAVSLVLFEYNTSVLSVKLLFYHLISYLLILFFSICVEIGICVISMRGSILDSEARTSINIWIYLKSLVILFDISWLILGSIWLSNYYMEAPIDEAKKIFIAIIICNWTLVFITLITIWCTFDAAGRSWVKMKKYQRSMRETESRFNYKRSNSMNRNWRQRKVMRAYQDSWDHRCRLLFCCMGSSERNRNSFTDIARLLSDFFRELDVVPSDVVAGLVLLRKFQRLEREAIVRQRKNGTYEFLSGVPITEHTQFLALNDAKNYDFFQTVIHYMYFAQGAYGWPMYVIINRSKMWHLVPELKCFGCCCGSGDDSQVIQDNCCYCNYAALKKTLQLGDIDIVYATYHVDVGETPFFVAVDYTQKKIVISIRGTLSMKDILTDLNAEGEVLPLQPPRDDWLGHKGMVQAAIYIRNKLQQENLIERALQRNAERSTHTFDLVLVGHSLGAGTAAILAILLKPEHPTLQCFSYSPPGGLLSMPAVEYSKSFITSVVLGKDVVPRIGLNQMEALRADLINAIQRSVDPKWKTISCSVICCGCGPEPTSVVNMSGQDTHINQYQEERGTARSTSAHPTDSSIALTLHQPLYPPGRIIHIVRHHPKPDENVLKNREPVYQAIWADSTDFDEVLISPVMLQDHMPDKVLAALKKVISDVDDERTSVNSCSTAS
;
A
#
# COMPACT_ATOMS: atom_id res chain seq x y z
N MET A 1 -11.44 -18.00 4.76
CA MET A 1 -11.15 -19.05 3.77
C MET A 1 -10.01 -19.89 4.27
N PRO A 2 -10.11 -21.22 4.19
CA PRO A 2 -9.10 -22.04 4.81
C PRO A 2 -7.83 -21.99 3.96
N GLY A 3 -6.75 -21.49 4.56
CA GLY A 3 -5.43 -21.74 4.02
C GLY A 3 -5.23 -23.26 3.85
N LEU A 4 -4.50 -23.65 2.83
CA LEU A 4 -4.21 -25.05 2.51
C LEU A 4 -3.62 -25.77 3.72
N VAL A 5 -4.21 -26.93 4.08
CA VAL A 5 -3.74 -27.75 5.20
C VAL A 5 -3.12 -29.03 4.66
N VAL A 6 -1.78 -29.08 4.59
CA VAL A 6 -0.98 -30.24 4.14
C VAL A 6 0.10 -30.53 5.16
N PHE A 7 0.54 -31.76 5.31
CA PHE A 7 1.54 -32.21 6.29
C PHE A 7 1.19 -31.81 7.74
N ARG A 8 -0.11 -31.84 8.09
CA ARG A 8 -0.65 -31.45 9.41
C ARG A 8 -0.34 -29.99 9.79
N ARG A 9 -0.12 -29.13 8.82
CA ARG A 9 0.18 -27.73 8.97
C ARG A 9 -0.67 -26.90 8.02
N ARG A 10 -1.12 -25.71 8.45
CA ARG A 10 -1.69 -24.67 7.59
C ARG A 10 -0.56 -23.93 6.89
N TRP A 11 -0.79 -23.58 5.63
CA TRP A 11 0.10 -22.77 4.80
C TRP A 11 -0.58 -21.44 4.45
N SER A 12 0.20 -20.39 4.20
CA SER A 12 -0.30 -19.06 3.82
C SER A 12 -0.69 -18.99 2.32
N VAL A 13 -1.27 -20.05 1.79
CA VAL A 13 -1.70 -20.20 0.40
C VAL A 13 -3.00 -20.96 0.36
N GLY A 14 -3.93 -20.58 -0.52
CA GLY A 14 -5.20 -21.27 -0.74
C GLY A 14 -5.06 -22.48 -1.66
N SER A 15 -6.03 -23.39 -1.62
CA SER A 15 -6.09 -24.52 -2.55
C SER A 15 -6.35 -24.12 -4.01
N ASP A 16 -6.89 -22.93 -4.22
CA ASP A 16 -7.16 -22.29 -5.50
C ASP A 16 -5.99 -21.43 -6.04
N ASP A 17 -4.99 -21.16 -5.22
CA ASP A 17 -3.80 -20.42 -5.64
C ASP A 17 -2.84 -21.26 -6.48
N LEU A 18 -2.99 -22.58 -6.45
CA LEU A 18 -2.11 -23.51 -7.16
C LEU A 18 -2.33 -23.54 -8.67
N VAL A 19 -3.35 -22.84 -9.20
CA VAL A 19 -3.63 -22.77 -10.65
C VAL A 19 -2.47 -22.11 -11.40
N VAL A 20 -2.02 -20.93 -10.95
CA VAL A 20 -0.97 -20.17 -11.65
C VAL A 20 0.39 -20.88 -11.59
N PRO A 21 0.93 -21.27 -10.42
CA PRO A 21 2.19 -21.99 -10.36
C PRO A 21 2.09 -23.37 -11.02
N GLY A 22 0.94 -24.05 -10.91
CA GLY A 22 0.71 -25.34 -11.60
C GLY A 22 0.74 -25.21 -13.11
N ALA A 23 0.07 -24.22 -13.68
CA ALA A 23 0.08 -23.95 -15.11
C ALA A 23 1.48 -23.54 -15.62
N PHE A 24 2.23 -22.76 -14.84
CA PHE A 24 3.59 -22.38 -15.17
C PHE A 24 4.53 -23.59 -15.22
N LEU A 25 4.48 -24.46 -14.20
CA LEU A 25 5.27 -25.70 -14.18
C LEU A 25 4.87 -26.65 -15.29
N LEU A 26 3.56 -26.79 -15.54
CA LEU A 26 3.02 -27.59 -16.64
C LEU A 26 3.59 -27.15 -17.99
N ALA A 27 3.63 -25.83 -18.25
CA ALA A 27 4.18 -25.30 -19.50
C ALA A 27 5.67 -25.62 -19.64
N ILE A 28 6.47 -25.42 -18.57
CA ILE A 28 7.91 -25.70 -18.61
C ILE A 28 8.17 -27.21 -18.78
N HIS A 29 7.49 -28.06 -18.02
CA HIS A 29 7.67 -29.51 -18.12
C HIS A 29 7.20 -30.03 -19.46
N PHE A 30 6.13 -29.48 -20.06
CA PHE A 30 5.69 -29.83 -21.39
C PHE A 30 6.74 -29.44 -22.46
N ILE A 31 7.29 -28.24 -22.39
CA ILE A 31 8.38 -27.81 -23.30
C ILE A 31 9.59 -28.74 -23.13
N SER A 32 9.99 -29.03 -21.90
CA SER A 32 11.11 -29.95 -21.62
C SER A 32 10.83 -31.37 -22.15
N PHE A 33 9.60 -31.85 -22.00
CA PHE A 33 9.18 -33.16 -22.54
C PHE A 33 9.33 -33.22 -24.06
N VAL A 34 8.84 -32.19 -24.77
CA VAL A 34 8.98 -32.10 -26.21
C VAL A 34 10.44 -32.02 -26.64
N LEU A 35 11.26 -31.20 -25.97
CA LEU A 35 12.69 -31.08 -26.28
C LEU A 35 13.44 -32.40 -26.08
N VAL A 36 13.19 -33.11 -25.00
CA VAL A 36 13.81 -34.42 -24.74
C VAL A 36 13.33 -35.46 -25.74
N ALA A 37 12.02 -35.53 -26.02
CA ALA A 37 11.46 -36.47 -26.98
C ALA A 37 12.04 -36.24 -28.38
N VAL A 38 12.09 -34.98 -28.84
CA VAL A 38 12.70 -34.61 -30.13
C VAL A 38 14.19 -34.95 -30.16
N SER A 39 14.93 -34.69 -29.07
CA SER A 39 16.35 -35.05 -28.96
C SER A 39 16.57 -36.56 -29.11
N LEU A 40 15.72 -37.38 -28.46
CA LEU A 40 15.82 -38.83 -28.54
C LEU A 40 15.51 -39.40 -29.95
N VAL A 41 14.69 -38.69 -30.74
CA VAL A 41 14.32 -39.10 -32.09
C VAL A 41 15.31 -38.60 -33.17
N LEU A 42 15.79 -37.36 -33.05
CA LEU A 42 16.62 -36.70 -34.06
C LEU A 42 18.10 -37.09 -34.01
N PHE A 43 18.61 -37.43 -32.83
CA PHE A 43 20.03 -37.76 -32.70
C PHE A 43 20.27 -39.26 -32.65
N GLU A 44 21.32 -39.72 -33.34
CA GLU A 44 21.77 -41.10 -33.28
C GLU A 44 22.60 -41.39 -32.05
N TYR A 45 22.06 -42.20 -31.13
CA TYR A 45 22.77 -42.61 -29.91
C TYR A 45 23.50 -43.94 -30.10
N ASN A 46 24.80 -43.88 -30.36
CA ASN A 46 25.62 -45.09 -30.40
C ASN A 46 25.82 -45.67 -29.00
N THR A 47 24.98 -46.65 -28.66
CA THR A 47 24.97 -47.32 -27.34
C THR A 47 26.20 -48.19 -27.06
N SER A 48 27.14 -48.35 -28.03
CA SER A 48 28.42 -49.05 -27.79
C SER A 48 29.37 -48.22 -26.93
N VAL A 49 29.25 -46.88 -26.96
CA VAL A 49 30.02 -45.95 -26.12
C VAL A 49 29.34 -45.76 -24.78
N LEU A 50 30.04 -46.00 -23.66
CA LEU A 50 29.48 -45.97 -22.31
C LEU A 50 28.85 -44.62 -21.98
N SER A 51 29.51 -43.51 -22.30
CA SER A 51 28.99 -42.15 -22.06
C SER A 51 27.68 -41.85 -22.81
N VAL A 52 27.59 -42.28 -24.04
CA VAL A 52 26.38 -42.13 -24.87
C VAL A 52 25.26 -43.02 -24.34
N LYS A 53 25.56 -44.25 -24.00
CA LYS A 53 24.60 -45.20 -23.42
C LYS A 53 24.01 -44.68 -22.10
N LEU A 54 24.83 -44.15 -21.20
CA LEU A 54 24.37 -43.57 -19.94
C LEU A 54 23.48 -42.33 -20.19
N LEU A 55 23.90 -41.43 -21.07
CA LEU A 55 23.12 -40.25 -21.46
C LEU A 55 21.76 -40.63 -22.02
N PHE A 56 21.70 -41.62 -22.93
CA PHE A 56 20.47 -42.10 -23.54
C PHE A 56 19.47 -42.61 -22.49
N TYR A 57 19.89 -43.51 -21.58
CA TYR A 57 19.00 -44.03 -20.55
C TYR A 57 18.64 -42.94 -19.50
N HIS A 58 19.49 -41.99 -19.26
CA HIS A 58 19.22 -40.87 -18.38
C HIS A 58 18.12 -39.95 -18.96
N LEU A 59 18.18 -39.64 -20.26
CA LEU A 59 17.13 -38.88 -20.96
C LEU A 59 15.78 -39.64 -21.03
N ILE A 60 15.79 -40.97 -21.24
CA ILE A 60 14.57 -41.78 -21.20
C ILE A 60 13.95 -41.76 -19.79
N SER A 61 14.76 -41.93 -18.75
CA SER A 61 14.27 -41.87 -17.37
C SER A 61 13.66 -40.51 -17.05
N TYR A 62 14.23 -39.43 -17.58
CA TYR A 62 13.69 -38.07 -17.42
C TYR A 62 12.36 -37.89 -18.15
N LEU A 63 12.24 -38.44 -19.34
CA LEU A 63 10.98 -38.40 -20.09
C LEU A 63 9.81 -39.02 -19.27
N LEU A 64 10.08 -40.11 -18.55
CA LEU A 64 9.10 -40.73 -17.66
C LEU A 64 8.76 -39.81 -16.47
N ILE A 65 9.76 -39.20 -15.84
CA ILE A 65 9.56 -38.25 -14.74
C ILE A 65 8.71 -37.05 -15.19
N LEU A 66 9.03 -36.49 -16.37
CA LEU A 66 8.28 -35.40 -16.99
C LEU A 66 6.83 -35.80 -17.27
N PHE A 67 6.59 -36.99 -17.81
CA PHE A 67 5.24 -37.49 -18.07
C PHE A 67 4.39 -37.53 -16.77
N PHE A 68 4.93 -38.09 -15.70
CA PHE A 68 4.25 -38.13 -14.40
C PHE A 68 4.08 -36.72 -13.81
N SER A 69 5.07 -35.84 -13.96
CA SER A 69 4.97 -34.45 -13.53
C SER A 69 3.82 -33.74 -14.23
N ILE A 70 3.71 -33.86 -15.56
CA ILE A 70 2.66 -33.27 -16.38
C ILE A 70 1.29 -33.80 -15.93
N CYS A 71 1.13 -35.11 -15.75
CA CYS A 71 -0.15 -35.70 -15.30
C CYS A 71 -0.57 -35.16 -13.92
N VAL A 72 0.37 -35.04 -12.99
CA VAL A 72 0.08 -34.53 -11.63
C VAL A 72 -0.25 -33.03 -11.68
N GLU A 73 0.43 -32.24 -12.49
CA GLU A 73 0.20 -30.80 -12.64
C GLU A 73 -1.15 -30.51 -13.29
N ILE A 74 -1.55 -31.27 -14.30
CA ILE A 74 -2.90 -31.20 -14.87
C ILE A 74 -3.93 -31.49 -13.78
N GLY A 75 -3.73 -32.53 -12.96
CA GLY A 75 -4.62 -32.85 -11.86
C GLY A 75 -4.72 -31.73 -10.81
N ILE A 76 -3.60 -31.13 -10.43
CA ILE A 76 -3.56 -29.96 -9.53
C ILE A 76 -4.32 -28.78 -10.15
N CYS A 77 -4.06 -28.42 -11.38
CA CYS A 77 -4.72 -27.31 -12.07
C CYS A 77 -6.22 -27.51 -12.15
N VAL A 78 -6.67 -28.68 -12.61
CA VAL A 78 -8.11 -28.99 -12.77
C VAL A 78 -8.86 -28.93 -11.45
N ILE A 79 -8.28 -29.45 -10.37
CA ILE A 79 -8.92 -29.43 -9.05
C ILE A 79 -8.89 -28.02 -8.48
N SER A 80 -7.78 -27.31 -8.58
CA SER A 80 -7.66 -25.94 -8.06
C SER A 80 -8.58 -24.94 -8.77
N MET A 81 -8.95 -25.18 -10.02
CA MET A 81 -9.90 -24.36 -10.76
C MET A 81 -11.36 -24.57 -10.37
N ARG A 82 -11.69 -25.60 -9.58
CA ARG A 82 -13.10 -25.95 -9.22
C ARG A 82 -13.65 -25.06 -8.14
N GLY A 83 -14.92 -24.72 -8.24
CA GLY A 83 -15.71 -24.01 -7.22
C GLY A 83 -15.37 -22.54 -7.08
N SER A 84 -16.17 -21.85 -6.28
CA SER A 84 -15.95 -20.43 -5.94
C SER A 84 -14.78 -20.26 -4.97
N ILE A 85 -14.41 -19.01 -4.70
CA ILE A 85 -13.32 -18.68 -3.76
C ILE A 85 -13.55 -19.35 -2.39
N LEU A 86 -14.78 -19.36 -1.86
CA LEU A 86 -15.13 -19.93 -0.54
C LEU A 86 -15.33 -21.43 -0.55
N ASP A 87 -15.61 -22.04 -1.68
CA ASP A 87 -15.93 -23.45 -1.81
C ASP A 87 -14.67 -24.32 -1.73
N SER A 88 -14.25 -24.60 -0.49
CA SER A 88 -13.13 -25.51 -0.23
C SER A 88 -13.51 -26.99 -0.35
N GLU A 89 -14.81 -27.33 -0.33
CA GLU A 89 -15.25 -28.73 -0.40
C GLU A 89 -15.00 -29.31 -1.79
N ALA A 90 -15.25 -28.54 -2.85
CA ALA A 90 -14.96 -28.94 -4.23
C ALA A 90 -13.47 -29.26 -4.49
N ARG A 91 -12.57 -28.79 -3.61
CA ARG A 91 -11.11 -28.93 -3.73
C ARG A 91 -10.48 -29.84 -2.67
N THR A 92 -11.25 -30.63 -1.92
CA THR A 92 -10.73 -31.50 -0.84
C THR A 92 -9.70 -32.52 -1.31
N SER A 93 -9.81 -33.00 -2.56
CA SER A 93 -8.89 -33.98 -3.15
C SER A 93 -7.51 -33.39 -3.49
N ILE A 94 -7.30 -32.05 -3.42
CA ILE A 94 -6.02 -31.41 -3.75
C ILE A 94 -4.85 -31.95 -2.92
N ASN A 95 -5.12 -32.35 -1.64
CA ASN A 95 -4.08 -32.86 -0.76
C ASN A 95 -3.40 -34.11 -1.33
N ILE A 96 -4.16 -35.00 -1.98
CA ILE A 96 -3.62 -36.22 -2.59
C ILE A 96 -2.66 -35.85 -3.71
N TRP A 97 -3.05 -34.91 -4.57
CA TRP A 97 -2.21 -34.46 -5.68
C TRP A 97 -0.95 -33.75 -5.21
N ILE A 98 -0.99 -33.01 -4.11
CA ILE A 98 0.21 -32.40 -3.51
C ILE A 98 1.15 -33.46 -2.96
N TYR A 99 0.65 -34.52 -2.32
CA TYR A 99 1.50 -35.63 -1.87
C TYR A 99 2.14 -36.37 -3.06
N LEU A 100 1.38 -36.59 -4.14
CA LEU A 100 1.93 -37.17 -5.39
C LEU A 100 2.98 -36.26 -6.01
N LYS A 101 2.73 -34.94 -6.06
CA LYS A 101 3.73 -33.97 -6.55
C LYS A 101 5.00 -33.97 -5.69
N SER A 102 4.85 -34.05 -4.37
CA SER A 102 6.00 -34.15 -3.46
C SER A 102 6.85 -35.37 -3.74
N LEU A 103 6.22 -36.51 -4.04
CA LEU A 103 6.91 -37.75 -4.40
C LEU A 103 7.65 -37.59 -5.75
N VAL A 104 7.01 -37.02 -6.77
CA VAL A 104 7.62 -36.77 -8.07
C VAL A 104 8.82 -35.82 -7.95
N ILE A 105 8.71 -34.76 -7.14
CA ILE A 105 9.84 -33.84 -6.87
C ILE A 105 11.03 -34.57 -6.24
N LEU A 106 10.82 -35.54 -5.37
CA LEU A 106 11.93 -36.32 -4.81
C LEU A 106 12.66 -37.15 -5.87
N PHE A 107 11.91 -37.76 -6.81
CA PHE A 107 12.53 -38.44 -7.96
C PHE A 107 13.26 -37.48 -8.88
N ASP A 108 12.67 -36.32 -9.17
CA ASP A 108 13.28 -35.29 -10.02
C ASP A 108 14.59 -34.73 -9.41
N ILE A 109 14.62 -34.43 -8.12
CA ILE A 109 15.83 -34.00 -7.41
C ILE A 109 16.90 -35.12 -7.45
N SER A 110 16.54 -36.38 -7.23
CA SER A 110 17.46 -37.49 -7.26
C SER A 110 18.07 -37.64 -8.67
N TRP A 111 17.25 -37.54 -9.71
CA TRP A 111 17.64 -37.54 -11.10
C TRP A 111 18.59 -36.37 -11.43
N LEU A 112 18.26 -35.17 -10.94
CA LEU A 112 19.05 -33.96 -11.15
C LEU A 112 20.43 -34.02 -10.51
N ILE A 113 20.52 -34.57 -9.27
CA ILE A 113 21.82 -34.80 -8.59
C ILE A 113 22.64 -35.79 -9.38
N LEU A 114 22.05 -36.93 -9.77
CA LEU A 114 22.75 -37.97 -10.55
C LEU A 114 23.24 -37.40 -11.89
N GLY A 115 22.36 -36.64 -12.57
CA GLY A 115 22.68 -36.00 -13.85
C GLY A 115 23.81 -34.98 -13.73
N SER A 116 23.86 -34.22 -12.66
CA SER A 116 24.93 -33.24 -12.38
C SER A 116 26.26 -33.92 -12.16
N ILE A 117 26.28 -35.05 -11.41
CA ILE A 117 27.49 -35.85 -11.16
C ILE A 117 27.98 -36.51 -12.49
N TRP A 118 27.08 -37.12 -13.24
CA TRP A 118 27.42 -37.80 -14.48
C TRP A 118 27.81 -36.83 -15.60
N LEU A 119 27.24 -35.60 -15.60
CA LEU A 119 27.66 -34.54 -16.51
C LEU A 119 29.18 -34.29 -16.38
N SER A 120 29.68 -34.17 -15.15
CA SER A 120 31.09 -33.92 -14.87
C SER A 120 31.96 -35.14 -15.25
N ASN A 121 31.50 -36.37 -14.95
CA ASN A 121 32.34 -37.55 -15.03
C ASN A 121 32.30 -38.26 -16.39
N TYR A 122 31.20 -38.17 -17.13
CA TYR A 122 30.98 -38.97 -18.33
C TYR A 122 30.46 -38.18 -19.54
N TYR A 123 29.52 -37.22 -19.34
CA TYR A 123 28.77 -36.62 -20.47
C TYR A 123 29.57 -35.53 -21.17
N MET A 124 30.54 -34.91 -20.53
CA MET A 124 31.41 -33.92 -21.18
C MET A 124 32.25 -34.53 -22.30
N GLU A 125 32.60 -35.83 -22.21
CA GLU A 125 33.36 -36.57 -23.23
C GLU A 125 32.48 -37.24 -24.32
N ALA A 126 31.15 -37.15 -24.16
CA ALA A 126 30.25 -37.75 -25.15
C ALA A 126 30.34 -37.03 -26.50
N PRO A 127 30.39 -37.77 -27.63
CA PRO A 127 30.63 -37.22 -28.96
C PRO A 127 29.41 -36.48 -29.56
N ILE A 128 28.23 -36.47 -28.88
CA ILE A 128 26.97 -35.85 -29.36
C ILE A 128 26.83 -34.47 -28.73
N ASP A 129 27.41 -33.44 -29.33
CA ASP A 129 27.44 -32.08 -28.78
C ASP A 129 26.07 -31.44 -28.61
N GLU A 130 25.15 -31.63 -29.53
CA GLU A 130 23.81 -31.02 -29.45
C GLU A 130 22.95 -31.63 -28.34
N ALA A 131 23.00 -32.97 -28.18
CA ALA A 131 22.31 -33.62 -27.07
C ALA A 131 22.90 -33.17 -25.68
N LYS A 132 24.21 -32.96 -25.62
CA LYS A 132 24.88 -32.38 -24.42
C LYS A 132 24.36 -31.00 -24.08
N LYS A 133 24.27 -30.10 -25.07
CA LYS A 133 23.76 -28.73 -24.84
C LYS A 133 22.33 -28.72 -24.29
N ILE A 134 21.47 -29.58 -24.89
CA ILE A 134 20.08 -29.74 -24.42
C ILE A 134 20.06 -30.25 -22.98
N PHE A 135 20.88 -31.27 -22.67
CA PHE A 135 20.94 -31.83 -21.33
C PHE A 135 21.43 -30.81 -20.28
N ILE A 136 22.47 -30.03 -20.61
CA ILE A 136 22.96 -28.95 -19.74
C ILE A 136 21.90 -27.90 -19.50
N ALA A 137 21.18 -27.49 -20.56
CA ALA A 137 20.09 -26.52 -20.44
C ALA A 137 18.96 -27.03 -19.52
N ILE A 138 18.61 -28.32 -19.62
CA ILE A 138 17.62 -28.97 -18.75
C ILE A 138 18.09 -28.99 -17.29
N ILE A 139 19.34 -29.34 -17.02
CA ILE A 139 19.92 -29.34 -15.66
C ILE A 139 19.86 -27.94 -15.04
N ILE A 140 20.27 -26.89 -15.79
CA ILE A 140 20.22 -25.50 -15.31
C ILE A 140 18.79 -25.07 -15.03
N CYS A 141 17.86 -25.37 -15.95
CA CYS A 141 16.45 -25.07 -15.79
C CYS A 141 15.87 -25.73 -14.53
N ASN A 142 16.12 -27.02 -14.31
CA ASN A 142 15.61 -27.76 -13.17
C ASN A 142 16.19 -27.26 -11.83
N TRP A 143 17.49 -26.96 -11.75
CA TRP A 143 18.06 -26.35 -10.54
C TRP A 143 17.42 -24.98 -10.25
N THR A 144 17.12 -24.19 -11.27
CA THR A 144 16.40 -22.92 -11.13
C THR A 144 14.99 -23.16 -10.60
N LEU A 145 14.27 -24.17 -11.12
CA LEU A 145 12.92 -24.53 -10.63
C LEU A 145 12.94 -25.02 -9.19
N VAL A 146 13.93 -25.84 -8.80
CA VAL A 146 14.13 -26.27 -7.40
C VAL A 146 14.34 -25.06 -6.50
N PHE A 147 15.21 -24.13 -6.89
CA PHE A 147 15.47 -22.91 -6.14
C PHE A 147 14.21 -22.04 -5.97
N ILE A 148 13.47 -21.81 -7.05
CA ILE A 148 12.18 -21.06 -7.02
C ILE A 148 11.17 -21.78 -6.10
N THR A 149 11.11 -23.13 -6.16
CA THR A 149 10.21 -23.92 -5.32
C THR A 149 10.57 -23.77 -3.84
N LEU A 150 11.87 -23.79 -3.48
CA LEU A 150 12.31 -23.60 -2.10
C LEU A 150 11.97 -22.19 -1.58
N ILE A 151 12.16 -21.16 -2.40
CA ILE A 151 11.74 -19.79 -2.06
C ILE A 151 10.22 -19.74 -1.85
N THR A 152 9.44 -20.35 -2.74
CA THR A 152 7.98 -20.38 -2.63
C THR A 152 7.52 -21.07 -1.36
N ILE A 153 8.11 -22.22 -1.01
CA ILE A 153 7.85 -22.92 0.25
C ILE A 153 8.18 -22.04 1.45
N TRP A 154 9.31 -21.34 1.42
CA TRP A 154 9.70 -20.42 2.48
C TRP A 154 8.75 -19.23 2.63
N CYS A 155 8.34 -18.60 1.53
CA CYS A 155 7.40 -17.47 1.53
C CYS A 155 5.99 -17.88 2.00
N THR A 156 5.54 -19.09 1.66
CA THR A 156 4.20 -19.61 2.03
C THR A 156 4.16 -20.25 3.41
N PHE A 157 5.32 -20.40 4.07
CA PHE A 157 5.44 -21.05 5.38
C PHE A 157 4.75 -20.22 6.46
N ASP A 158 3.80 -20.85 7.19
CA ASP A 158 3.13 -20.25 8.34
C ASP A 158 3.68 -20.84 9.64
N ALA A 159 4.39 -20.03 10.43
CA ALA A 159 4.98 -20.48 11.70
C ALA A 159 3.91 -20.95 12.69
N ALA A 160 2.74 -20.28 12.73
CA ALA A 160 1.60 -20.61 13.58
C ALA A 160 0.73 -21.78 13.04
N GLY A 161 0.99 -22.25 11.81
CA GLY A 161 0.11 -23.18 11.09
C GLY A 161 -0.21 -24.49 11.80
N ARG A 162 0.72 -25.05 12.58
CA ARG A 162 0.46 -26.25 13.40
C ARG A 162 -0.47 -25.96 14.58
N SER A 163 -0.27 -24.85 15.26
CA SER A 163 -1.11 -24.43 16.39
C SER A 163 -2.53 -24.13 15.93
N TRP A 164 -2.68 -23.52 14.78
CA TRP A 164 -3.97 -23.25 14.13
C TRP A 164 -4.77 -24.52 13.83
N VAL A 165 -4.14 -25.54 13.23
CA VAL A 165 -4.81 -26.82 12.94
C VAL A 165 -5.32 -27.49 14.22
N LYS A 166 -4.51 -27.48 15.30
CA LYS A 166 -4.91 -28.02 16.61
C LYS A 166 -6.10 -27.26 17.19
N MET A 167 -6.11 -25.94 17.06
CA MET A 167 -7.23 -25.10 17.54
C MET A 167 -8.51 -25.37 16.77
N LYS A 168 -8.48 -25.42 15.44
CA LYS A 168 -9.67 -25.72 14.61
C LYS A 168 -10.26 -27.09 14.93
N LYS A 169 -9.40 -28.09 15.11
CA LYS A 169 -9.86 -29.44 15.53
C LYS A 169 -10.56 -29.41 16.89
N TYR A 170 -10.00 -28.64 17.84
CA TYR A 170 -10.60 -28.46 19.16
C TYR A 170 -11.97 -27.73 19.08
N GLN A 171 -12.05 -26.62 18.31
CA GLN A 171 -13.30 -25.88 18.11
C GLN A 171 -14.41 -26.78 17.50
N ARG A 172 -14.09 -27.61 16.50
CA ARG A 172 -15.03 -28.55 15.91
C ARG A 172 -15.54 -29.56 16.95
N SER A 173 -14.64 -30.19 17.69
CA SER A 173 -14.99 -31.12 18.75
C SER A 173 -15.90 -30.50 19.83
N MET A 174 -15.65 -29.21 20.17
CA MET A 174 -16.49 -28.49 21.13
C MET A 174 -17.89 -28.19 20.58
N ARG A 175 -18.02 -27.75 19.31
CA ARG A 175 -19.31 -27.54 18.66
C ARG A 175 -20.13 -28.84 18.57
N GLU A 176 -19.48 -29.93 18.21
CA GLU A 176 -20.14 -31.26 18.18
C GLU A 176 -20.63 -31.70 19.56
N THR A 177 -19.88 -31.41 20.62
CA THR A 177 -20.28 -31.71 22.00
C THR A 177 -21.42 -30.81 22.47
N GLU A 178 -21.35 -29.48 22.15
CA GLU A 178 -22.44 -28.53 22.47
C GLU A 178 -23.73 -28.86 21.74
N SER A 179 -23.66 -29.28 20.46
CA SER A 179 -24.86 -29.71 19.71
C SER A 179 -25.47 -31.00 20.19
N ARG A 180 -24.67 -31.97 20.68
CA ARG A 180 -25.15 -33.27 21.20
C ARG A 180 -25.83 -33.17 22.56
N PHE A 181 -25.40 -32.24 23.42
CA PHE A 181 -25.85 -32.23 24.82
C PHE A 181 -26.71 -31.02 25.18
N ASN A 182 -27.06 -30.12 24.26
CA ASN A 182 -27.81 -28.87 24.52
C ASN A 182 -27.28 -28.06 25.74
N TYR A 183 -26.01 -28.24 26.09
CA TYR A 183 -25.39 -27.69 27.29
C TYR A 183 -24.48 -26.53 26.95
N LYS A 184 -24.92 -25.32 27.29
CA LYS A 184 -24.03 -24.11 27.27
C LYS A 184 -23.03 -24.25 28.43
N ARG A 185 -21.87 -24.76 28.13
CA ARG A 185 -20.77 -24.83 29.12
C ARG A 185 -20.27 -23.45 29.44
N SER A 186 -20.31 -23.06 30.70
CA SER A 186 -19.71 -21.87 31.25
C SER A 186 -18.25 -21.70 30.77
N ASN A 187 -17.80 -20.46 30.53
CA ASN A 187 -16.44 -20.09 30.08
C ASN A 187 -15.39 -20.76 31.00
N SER A 188 -14.88 -21.92 30.61
CA SER A 188 -13.90 -22.65 31.37
C SER A 188 -12.48 -22.01 31.15
N MET A 189 -11.72 -21.88 32.24
CA MET A 189 -10.36 -21.39 32.28
C MET A 189 -9.42 -22.04 31.25
N ASN A 190 -9.66 -23.31 30.88
CA ASN A 190 -8.94 -24.05 29.83
C ASN A 190 -9.21 -23.58 28.40
N ARG A 191 -10.40 -23.01 28.12
CA ARG A 191 -10.76 -22.44 26.82
C ARG A 191 -9.94 -21.16 26.58
N ASN A 192 -9.87 -20.31 27.58
CA ASN A 192 -9.10 -19.07 27.56
C ASN A 192 -7.59 -19.31 27.41
N TRP A 193 -7.04 -20.41 27.99
CA TRP A 193 -5.62 -20.71 27.87
C TRP A 193 -5.21 -21.16 26.47
N ARG A 194 -5.99 -22.01 25.79
CA ARG A 194 -5.68 -22.45 24.41
C ARG A 194 -5.84 -21.31 23.41
N GLN A 195 -6.86 -20.50 23.56
CA GLN A 195 -7.06 -19.31 22.75
C GLN A 195 -5.89 -18.33 22.92
N ARG A 196 -5.48 -18.06 24.16
CA ARG A 196 -4.29 -17.23 24.45
C ARG A 196 -3.01 -17.81 23.85
N LYS A 197 -2.83 -19.14 23.84
CA LYS A 197 -1.66 -19.77 23.24
C LYS A 197 -1.61 -19.59 21.71
N VAL A 198 -2.74 -19.65 21.04
CA VAL A 198 -2.82 -19.40 19.60
C VAL A 198 -2.58 -17.92 19.30
N MET A 199 -3.18 -17.03 20.11
CA MET A 199 -2.93 -15.59 20.03
C MET A 199 -1.44 -15.25 20.11
N ARG A 200 -0.75 -15.77 21.13
CA ARG A 200 0.69 -15.57 21.26
C ARG A 200 1.45 -16.09 20.04
N ALA A 201 1.08 -17.27 19.50
CA ALA A 201 1.73 -17.80 18.32
C ALA A 201 1.52 -16.93 17.08
N TYR A 202 0.37 -16.24 16.95
CA TYR A 202 0.13 -15.25 15.89
C TYR A 202 0.96 -13.99 16.12
N GLN A 203 0.95 -13.44 17.33
CA GLN A 203 1.77 -12.28 17.70
C GLN A 203 3.25 -12.56 17.47
N ASP A 204 3.77 -13.69 17.92
CA ASP A 204 5.15 -14.11 17.72
C ASP A 204 5.49 -14.25 16.22
N SER A 205 4.55 -14.75 15.41
CA SER A 205 4.72 -14.87 13.96
C SER A 205 4.79 -13.50 13.29
N TRP A 206 3.95 -12.56 13.68
CA TRP A 206 3.97 -11.19 13.17
C TRP A 206 5.19 -10.43 13.66
N ASP A 207 5.58 -10.56 14.92
CA ASP A 207 6.79 -9.96 15.46
C ASP A 207 8.04 -10.46 14.71
N HIS A 208 8.12 -11.76 14.42
CA HIS A 208 9.20 -12.32 13.61
C HIS A 208 9.21 -11.77 12.17
N ARG A 209 8.04 -11.64 11.54
CA ARG A 209 7.92 -11.05 10.18
C ARG A 209 8.29 -9.57 10.17
N CYS A 210 7.82 -8.80 11.14
CA CYS A 210 8.21 -7.40 11.30
C CYS A 210 9.72 -7.26 11.48
N ARG A 211 10.33 -8.05 12.34
CA ARG A 211 11.80 -8.05 12.53
C ARG A 211 12.58 -8.44 11.28
N LEU A 212 12.04 -9.37 10.47
CA LEU A 212 12.66 -9.77 9.21
C LEU A 212 12.56 -8.65 8.16
N LEU A 213 11.38 -8.04 8.03
CA LEU A 213 11.15 -6.93 7.10
C LEU A 213 11.99 -5.70 7.46
N PHE A 214 12.17 -5.46 8.75
CA PHE A 214 12.90 -4.31 9.29
C PHE A 214 14.29 -4.68 9.86
N CYS A 215 14.90 -5.77 9.37
CA CYS A 215 16.20 -6.29 9.88
C CYS A 215 17.35 -5.27 9.82
N CYS A 216 17.27 -4.28 8.92
CA CYS A 216 18.29 -3.25 8.76
C CYS A 216 18.23 -2.11 9.79
N MET A 217 17.22 -2.10 10.68
CA MET A 217 16.95 -0.96 11.58
C MET A 217 17.64 -0.99 12.93
N GLY A 218 18.45 -2.01 13.22
CA GLY A 218 19.12 -2.14 14.52
C GLY A 218 18.16 -2.54 15.67
N SER A 219 18.72 -2.95 16.81
CA SER A 219 17.96 -3.51 17.94
C SER A 219 17.80 -2.51 19.10
N SER A 220 17.50 -1.23 18.82
CA SER A 220 17.21 -0.30 19.91
C SER A 220 15.94 -0.71 20.67
N GLU A 221 15.86 -0.43 21.96
CA GLU A 221 14.70 -0.76 22.80
C GLU A 221 13.41 -0.09 22.28
N ARG A 222 13.51 1.12 21.75
CA ARG A 222 12.43 1.87 21.14
C ARG A 222 11.87 1.17 19.88
N ASN A 223 12.75 0.70 18.97
CA ASN A 223 12.37 -0.05 17.79
C ASN A 223 11.69 -1.36 18.17
N ARG A 224 12.20 -2.06 19.19
CA ARG A 224 11.64 -3.32 19.67
C ARG A 224 10.21 -3.15 20.20
N ASN A 225 9.92 -2.09 20.95
CA ASN A 225 8.59 -1.81 21.45
C ASN A 225 7.62 -1.50 20.29
N SER A 226 8.03 -0.68 19.33
CA SER A 226 7.24 -0.37 18.14
C SER A 226 6.93 -1.62 17.29
N PHE A 227 7.89 -2.54 17.13
CA PHE A 227 7.63 -3.82 16.44
C PHE A 227 6.58 -4.67 17.17
N THR A 228 6.61 -4.69 18.48
CA THR A 228 5.66 -5.46 19.30
C THR A 228 4.24 -4.88 19.19
N ASP A 229 4.10 -3.56 19.24
CA ASP A 229 2.81 -2.87 19.11
C ASP A 229 2.22 -3.09 17.70
N ILE A 230 3.01 -2.95 16.65
CA ILE A 230 2.60 -3.22 15.26
C ILE A 230 2.24 -4.69 15.06
N ALA A 231 3.06 -5.62 15.57
CA ALA A 231 2.77 -7.04 15.48
C ALA A 231 1.46 -7.41 16.19
N ARG A 232 1.16 -6.74 17.30
CA ARG A 232 -0.12 -6.89 18.01
C ARG A 232 -1.29 -6.38 17.17
N LEU A 233 -1.18 -5.16 16.63
CA LEU A 233 -2.22 -4.55 15.81
C LEU A 233 -2.51 -5.41 14.56
N LEU A 234 -1.49 -5.85 13.83
CA LEU A 234 -1.63 -6.73 12.66
C LEU A 234 -2.20 -8.11 13.05
N SER A 235 -1.77 -8.67 14.19
CA SER A 235 -2.30 -9.93 14.70
C SER A 235 -3.79 -9.81 15.01
N ASP A 236 -4.23 -8.73 15.64
CA ASP A 236 -5.62 -8.49 15.98
C ASP A 236 -6.47 -8.24 14.72
N PHE A 237 -5.97 -7.50 13.75
CA PHE A 237 -6.65 -7.25 12.48
C PHE A 237 -6.90 -8.52 11.67
N PHE A 238 -5.92 -9.44 11.60
CA PHE A 238 -6.04 -10.70 10.83
C PHE A 238 -6.53 -11.89 11.64
N ARG A 239 -6.80 -11.71 12.92
CA ARG A 239 -7.01 -12.77 13.92
C ARG A 239 -8.10 -13.79 13.60
N GLU A 240 -9.24 -13.34 13.13
CA GLU A 240 -10.40 -14.20 12.88
C GLU A 240 -10.51 -14.63 11.41
N LEU A 241 -9.68 -14.05 10.57
CA LEU A 241 -9.68 -14.31 9.15
C LEU A 241 -8.78 -15.49 8.83
N ASP A 242 -9.40 -16.59 8.40
CA ASP A 242 -8.70 -17.67 7.73
C ASP A 242 -8.49 -17.29 6.26
N VAL A 243 -7.90 -16.12 6.03
CA VAL A 243 -7.69 -15.51 4.71
C VAL A 243 -6.23 -15.65 4.33
N VAL A 244 -5.96 -15.95 3.07
CA VAL A 244 -4.63 -15.93 2.48
C VAL A 244 -4.42 -14.62 1.68
N PRO A 245 -3.17 -14.17 1.46
CA PRO A 245 -2.91 -12.89 0.78
C PRO A 245 -3.59 -12.75 -0.59
N SER A 246 -3.68 -13.83 -1.35
CA SER A 246 -4.36 -13.87 -2.65
C SER A 246 -5.86 -13.63 -2.57
N ASP A 247 -6.51 -14.02 -1.45
CA ASP A 247 -7.92 -13.73 -1.19
C ASP A 247 -8.15 -12.24 -1.01
N VAL A 248 -7.20 -11.55 -0.35
CA VAL A 248 -7.25 -10.09 -0.21
C VAL A 248 -7.19 -9.42 -1.58
N VAL A 249 -6.26 -9.87 -2.45
CA VAL A 249 -6.16 -9.34 -3.83
C VAL A 249 -7.46 -9.57 -4.60
N ALA A 250 -8.00 -10.79 -4.58
CA ALA A 250 -9.27 -11.10 -5.22
C ALA A 250 -10.42 -10.25 -4.65
N GLY A 251 -10.47 -10.09 -3.34
CA GLY A 251 -11.45 -9.25 -2.65
C GLY A 251 -11.35 -7.79 -3.06
N LEU A 252 -10.13 -7.23 -3.17
CA LEU A 252 -9.93 -5.86 -3.64
C LEU A 252 -10.43 -5.66 -5.08
N VAL A 253 -10.18 -6.63 -5.97
CA VAL A 253 -10.68 -6.59 -7.35
C VAL A 253 -12.22 -6.59 -7.39
N LEU A 254 -12.84 -7.46 -6.59
CA LEU A 254 -14.29 -7.52 -6.48
C LEU A 254 -14.85 -6.24 -5.86
N LEU A 255 -14.28 -5.78 -4.76
CA LEU A 255 -14.73 -4.59 -4.06
C LEU A 255 -14.67 -3.34 -4.97
N ARG A 256 -13.60 -3.18 -5.76
CA ARG A 256 -13.51 -2.10 -6.75
C ARG A 256 -14.73 -2.09 -7.68
N LYS A 257 -15.14 -3.27 -8.16
CA LYS A 257 -16.29 -3.41 -9.05
C LYS A 257 -17.59 -3.09 -8.32
N PHE A 258 -17.76 -3.60 -7.09
CA PHE A 258 -18.93 -3.27 -6.27
C PHE A 258 -19.05 -1.78 -5.99
N GLN A 259 -17.97 -1.11 -5.57
CA GLN A 259 -17.95 0.33 -5.33
C GLN A 259 -18.34 1.13 -6.59
N ARG A 260 -17.91 0.68 -7.78
CA ARG A 260 -18.30 1.31 -9.04
C ARG A 260 -19.79 1.16 -9.30
N LEU A 261 -20.32 -0.05 -9.20
CA LEU A 261 -21.74 -0.33 -9.45
C LEU A 261 -22.66 0.38 -8.46
N GLU A 262 -22.25 0.43 -7.18
CA GLU A 262 -22.98 1.14 -6.14
C GLU A 262 -23.10 2.63 -6.47
N ARG A 263 -22.01 3.28 -6.87
CA ARG A 263 -22.03 4.70 -7.27
C ARG A 263 -22.84 4.95 -8.52
N GLU A 264 -22.71 4.11 -9.55
CA GLU A 264 -23.55 4.20 -10.75
C GLU A 264 -25.05 4.09 -10.41
N ALA A 265 -25.41 3.27 -9.43
CA ALA A 265 -26.77 3.12 -8.96
C ALA A 265 -27.27 4.31 -8.14
N ILE A 266 -26.44 4.87 -7.24
CA ILE A 266 -26.76 6.08 -6.47
C ILE A 266 -27.05 7.25 -7.42
N VAL A 267 -26.24 7.44 -8.44
CA VAL A 267 -26.44 8.49 -9.47
C VAL A 267 -27.72 8.24 -10.25
N ARG A 268 -27.99 6.98 -10.66
CA ARG A 268 -29.21 6.63 -11.41
C ARG A 268 -30.49 6.91 -10.61
N GLN A 269 -30.48 6.61 -9.31
CA GLN A 269 -31.59 6.82 -8.39
C GLN A 269 -31.64 8.24 -7.84
N ARG A 270 -30.67 9.09 -8.13
CA ARG A 270 -30.49 10.43 -7.55
C ARG A 270 -30.63 10.43 -6.02
N LYS A 271 -30.12 9.41 -5.35
CA LYS A 271 -30.15 9.34 -3.89
C LYS A 271 -29.41 10.53 -3.28
N ASN A 272 -30.00 11.15 -2.28
CA ASN A 272 -29.47 12.32 -1.58
C ASN A 272 -29.12 13.50 -2.50
N GLY A 273 -29.79 13.65 -3.64
CA GLY A 273 -29.50 14.72 -4.60
C GLY A 273 -28.18 14.56 -5.35
N THR A 274 -27.58 13.36 -5.35
CA THR A 274 -26.30 13.10 -6.00
C THR A 274 -26.46 13.04 -7.52
N TYR A 275 -25.77 13.91 -8.24
CA TYR A 275 -25.77 13.96 -9.72
C TYR A 275 -24.70 13.08 -10.33
N GLU A 276 -23.50 13.08 -9.75
CA GLU A 276 -22.36 12.30 -10.18
C GLU A 276 -21.35 12.09 -9.04
N PHE A 277 -20.32 11.28 -9.29
CA PHE A 277 -19.18 11.14 -8.38
C PHE A 277 -17.90 11.60 -9.10
N LEU A 278 -17.28 12.66 -8.61
CA LEU A 278 -15.96 13.09 -9.06
C LEU A 278 -14.89 12.60 -8.08
N SER A 279 -13.96 11.79 -8.57
CA SER A 279 -12.89 11.18 -7.76
C SER A 279 -13.38 10.46 -6.48
N GLY A 280 -14.63 10.01 -6.50
CA GLY A 280 -15.25 9.29 -5.38
C GLY A 280 -16.04 10.16 -4.40
N VAL A 281 -16.02 11.48 -4.54
CA VAL A 281 -16.89 12.40 -3.76
C VAL A 281 -18.19 12.61 -4.51
N PRO A 282 -19.35 12.52 -3.82
CA PRO A 282 -20.65 12.81 -4.43
C PRO A 282 -20.78 14.29 -4.73
N ILE A 283 -21.20 14.62 -5.96
CA ILE A 283 -21.52 15.99 -6.37
C ILE A 283 -23.02 16.20 -6.22
N THR A 284 -23.38 17.15 -5.38
CA THR A 284 -24.77 17.53 -5.04
C THR A 284 -24.98 19.02 -5.28
N GLU A 285 -26.19 19.50 -5.10
CA GLU A 285 -26.51 20.95 -5.16
C GLU A 285 -25.71 21.76 -4.12
N HIS A 286 -25.28 21.14 -3.04
CA HIS A 286 -24.53 21.79 -1.96
C HIS A 286 -23.01 21.74 -2.14
N THR A 287 -22.50 21.09 -3.19
CA THR A 287 -21.06 21.00 -3.45
C THR A 287 -20.49 22.39 -3.75
N GLN A 288 -19.50 22.79 -2.97
CA GLN A 288 -18.83 24.08 -3.11
C GLN A 288 -17.56 23.94 -3.96
N PHE A 289 -17.62 24.48 -5.17
CA PHE A 289 -16.42 24.61 -6.00
C PHE A 289 -15.58 25.79 -5.52
N LEU A 290 -14.26 25.67 -5.57
CA LEU A 290 -13.37 26.78 -5.30
C LEU A 290 -13.40 27.75 -6.50
N ALA A 291 -14.04 28.90 -6.30
CA ALA A 291 -14.23 29.92 -7.35
C ALA A 291 -12.89 30.61 -7.65
N LEU A 292 -12.05 30.04 -8.52
CA LEU A 292 -10.75 30.59 -8.90
C LEU A 292 -10.85 31.81 -9.82
N ASN A 293 -12.04 32.19 -10.28
CA ASN A 293 -12.29 33.45 -10.96
C ASN A 293 -12.16 34.66 -10.03
N ASP A 294 -12.39 34.49 -8.72
CA ASP A 294 -12.11 35.48 -7.70
C ASP A 294 -10.63 35.63 -7.44
N ALA A 295 -10.12 36.87 -7.49
CA ALA A 295 -8.71 37.16 -7.30
C ALA A 295 -8.17 36.65 -5.95
N LYS A 296 -8.95 36.77 -4.86
CA LYS A 296 -8.53 36.29 -3.53
C LYS A 296 -8.33 34.78 -3.48
N ASN A 297 -9.28 34.05 -4.09
CA ASN A 297 -9.18 32.58 -4.15
C ASN A 297 -8.03 32.14 -5.08
N TYR A 298 -7.81 32.87 -6.15
CA TYR A 298 -6.70 32.64 -7.06
C TYR A 298 -5.34 32.84 -6.37
N ASP A 299 -5.14 33.97 -5.69
CA ASP A 299 -3.90 34.25 -4.93
C ASP A 299 -3.68 33.25 -3.81
N PHE A 300 -4.76 32.87 -3.10
CA PHE A 300 -4.70 31.83 -2.09
C PHE A 300 -4.27 30.48 -2.70
N PHE A 301 -4.82 30.11 -3.85
CA PHE A 301 -4.47 28.86 -4.50
C PHE A 301 -3.04 28.86 -5.04
N GLN A 302 -2.54 30.02 -5.52
CA GLN A 302 -1.13 30.20 -5.86
C GLN A 302 -0.23 30.01 -4.64
N THR A 303 -0.65 30.48 -3.46
CA THR A 303 0.05 30.23 -2.18
C THR A 303 0.09 28.74 -1.84
N VAL A 304 -1.01 28.01 -2.07
CA VAL A 304 -1.05 26.55 -1.90
C VAL A 304 -0.04 25.86 -2.83
N ILE A 305 0.07 26.28 -4.09
CA ILE A 305 1.07 25.74 -5.03
C ILE A 305 2.49 26.05 -4.54
N HIS A 306 2.74 27.29 -4.10
CA HIS A 306 4.05 27.74 -3.61
C HIS A 306 4.55 26.85 -2.47
N TYR A 307 3.74 26.60 -1.46
CA TYR A 307 4.16 25.77 -0.32
C TYR A 307 4.23 24.28 -0.63
N MET A 308 3.60 23.79 -1.71
CA MET A 308 3.81 22.40 -2.15
C MET A 308 5.26 22.12 -2.56
N TYR A 309 5.99 23.12 -3.07
CA TYR A 309 7.43 22.96 -3.35
C TYR A 309 8.27 22.75 -2.10
N PHE A 310 7.90 23.38 -0.97
CA PHE A 310 8.56 23.15 0.33
C PHE A 310 8.31 21.72 0.82
N ALA A 311 7.07 21.24 0.72
CA ALA A 311 6.74 19.88 1.06
C ALA A 311 7.51 18.86 0.20
N GLN A 312 7.63 19.12 -1.10
CA GLN A 312 8.36 18.27 -2.03
C GLN A 312 9.87 18.32 -1.79
N GLY A 313 10.44 19.51 -1.51
CA GLY A 313 11.87 19.71 -1.23
C GLY A 313 12.34 18.96 0.00
N ALA A 314 11.48 18.78 1.01
CA ALA A 314 11.81 18.07 2.23
C ALA A 314 12.24 16.60 2.02
N TYR A 315 11.84 15.97 0.91
CA TYR A 315 12.22 14.60 0.57
C TYR A 315 13.69 14.44 0.12
N GLY A 316 14.35 15.54 -0.25
CA GLY A 316 15.74 15.53 -0.66
C GLY A 316 15.99 14.88 -2.03
N TRP A 317 17.21 14.33 -2.22
CA TRP A 317 17.67 13.83 -3.51
C TRP A 317 16.85 12.66 -4.11
N PRO A 318 16.29 11.69 -3.32
CA PRO A 318 15.55 10.58 -3.94
C PRO A 318 14.34 11.07 -4.74
N MET A 319 13.58 11.99 -4.16
CA MET A 319 12.41 12.55 -4.82
C MET A 319 12.82 13.47 -5.99
N TYR A 320 13.88 14.25 -5.83
CA TYR A 320 14.40 15.08 -6.91
C TYR A 320 14.75 14.26 -8.16
N VAL A 321 15.43 13.12 -7.98
CA VAL A 321 15.80 12.20 -9.09
C VAL A 321 14.56 11.54 -9.72
N ILE A 322 13.60 11.12 -8.92
CA ILE A 322 12.35 10.52 -9.43
C ILE A 322 11.60 11.49 -10.34
N ILE A 323 11.53 12.77 -9.95
CA ILE A 323 10.81 13.81 -10.67
C ILE A 323 11.60 14.28 -11.90
N ASN A 324 12.91 14.43 -11.76
CA ASN A 324 13.79 15.00 -12.78
C ASN A 324 14.67 13.95 -13.45
N ARG A 325 14.12 12.79 -13.85
CA ARG A 325 14.87 11.66 -14.43
C ARG A 325 15.80 12.05 -15.57
N SER A 326 15.35 12.93 -16.47
CA SER A 326 16.15 13.42 -17.60
C SER A 326 17.14 14.52 -17.24
N LYS A 327 16.99 15.16 -16.07
CA LYS A 327 17.76 16.32 -15.62
C LYS A 327 18.49 16.07 -14.30
N MET A 328 18.67 14.81 -13.90
CA MET A 328 19.34 14.47 -12.64
C MET A 328 20.76 15.05 -12.53
N TRP A 329 21.45 15.23 -13.67
CA TRP A 329 22.79 15.80 -13.74
C TRP A 329 22.87 17.25 -13.29
N HIS A 330 21.75 17.97 -13.26
CA HIS A 330 21.69 19.36 -12.75
C HIS A 330 21.92 19.45 -11.24
N LEU A 331 21.91 18.30 -10.52
CA LEU A 331 22.25 18.24 -9.10
C LEU A 331 23.76 18.23 -8.86
N VAL A 332 24.55 17.71 -9.81
CA VAL A 332 26.00 17.49 -9.67
C VAL A 332 26.78 18.76 -9.29
N PRO A 333 26.50 19.95 -9.88
CA PRO A 333 27.20 21.18 -9.51
C PRO A 333 26.98 21.67 -8.08
N GLU A 334 25.85 21.25 -7.45
CA GLU A 334 25.48 21.65 -6.10
C GLU A 334 26.04 20.69 -5.03
N LEU A 335 26.63 19.55 -5.45
CA LEU A 335 27.18 18.56 -4.53
C LEU A 335 28.50 19.04 -3.93
N LYS A 336 28.61 18.98 -2.60
CA LYS A 336 29.86 19.24 -1.88
C LYS A 336 30.59 17.91 -1.64
N CYS A 337 31.57 17.56 -2.48
CA CYS A 337 32.41 16.38 -2.25
C CYS A 337 33.43 16.60 -1.14
N PHE A 338 33.67 15.61 -0.32
CA PHE A 338 34.73 15.59 0.71
C PHE A 338 36.11 15.79 0.02
N GLY A 339 36.69 16.98 0.17
CA GLY A 339 38.04 17.28 -0.34
C GLY A 339 38.16 18.52 -1.22
N CYS A 340 37.12 19.09 -1.78
CA CYS A 340 37.18 20.40 -2.43
C CYS A 340 36.93 21.49 -1.39
N CYS A 341 38.03 22.08 -0.89
CA CYS A 341 38.05 23.20 0.05
C CYS A 341 37.56 24.51 -0.57
N CYS A 342 36.39 24.55 -1.19
CA CYS A 342 35.75 25.80 -1.55
C CYS A 342 34.66 26.08 -0.49
N GLY A 343 35.06 26.81 0.55
CA GLY A 343 34.16 27.37 1.53
C GLY A 343 33.14 28.28 0.84
N SER A 344 31.98 27.79 0.53
CA SER A 344 30.83 28.60 0.28
C SER A 344 30.33 29.06 1.65
N GLY A 345 30.25 30.37 1.85
CA GLY A 345 29.78 31.01 3.07
C GLY A 345 28.28 30.84 3.32
N ASP A 346 27.80 29.61 3.26
CA ASP A 346 26.43 29.22 3.53
C ASP A 346 26.30 29.02 5.03
N ASP A 347 25.66 29.95 5.71
CA ASP A 347 25.46 30.00 7.18
C ASP A 347 24.33 29.13 7.64
N SER A 348 23.93 28.12 6.85
CA SER A 348 22.88 27.17 7.17
C SER A 348 23.43 25.96 7.93
N GLN A 349 22.73 25.59 9.01
CA GLN A 349 23.05 24.40 9.82
C GLN A 349 22.41 23.16 9.24
N VAL A 350 23.21 22.25 8.70
CA VAL A 350 22.76 20.96 8.12
C VAL A 350 23.23 19.81 9.01
N ILE A 351 22.29 18.97 9.47
CA ILE A 351 22.56 17.87 10.40
C ILE A 351 22.26 16.52 9.72
N GLN A 352 23.23 15.60 9.79
CA GLN A 352 23.13 14.21 9.38
C GLN A 352 22.73 14.00 7.89
N ASP A 353 23.22 14.85 7.00
CA ASP A 353 23.16 14.58 5.56
C ASP A 353 24.25 13.56 5.18
N ASN A 354 24.20 13.01 3.97
CA ASN A 354 25.24 12.14 3.43
C ASN A 354 26.55 12.92 3.13
N CYS A 355 27.62 12.17 2.84
CA CYS A 355 28.97 12.72 2.65
C CYS A 355 29.08 13.82 1.57
N CYS A 356 28.15 13.87 0.60
CA CYS A 356 28.12 14.82 -0.50
C CYS A 356 27.04 15.90 -0.33
N TYR A 357 26.33 15.97 0.78
CA TYR A 357 25.21 16.88 1.04
C TYR A 357 24.09 16.79 -0.03
N CYS A 358 23.83 15.58 -0.54
CA CYS A 358 22.89 15.40 -1.67
C CYS A 358 21.46 15.82 -1.34
N ASN A 359 20.99 15.60 -0.08
CA ASN A 359 19.64 16.00 0.30
C ASN A 359 19.52 17.52 0.35
N TYR A 360 20.51 18.20 0.95
CA TYR A 360 20.54 19.64 1.04
C TYR A 360 20.68 20.30 -0.35
N ALA A 361 21.53 19.76 -1.22
CA ALA A 361 21.65 20.21 -2.60
C ALA A 361 20.33 20.09 -3.37
N ALA A 362 19.63 18.97 -3.22
CA ALA A 362 18.33 18.75 -3.85
C ALA A 362 17.24 19.69 -3.28
N LEU A 363 17.25 19.95 -1.98
CA LEU A 363 16.39 20.92 -1.33
C LEU A 363 16.59 22.32 -1.90
N LYS A 364 17.84 22.82 -1.93
CA LYS A 364 18.19 24.10 -2.57
C LYS A 364 17.69 24.19 -4.00
N LYS A 365 17.95 23.14 -4.79
CA LYS A 365 17.54 23.08 -6.19
C LYS A 365 16.03 23.13 -6.38
N THR A 366 15.28 22.46 -5.50
CA THR A 366 13.82 22.46 -5.54
C THR A 366 13.24 23.83 -5.17
N LEU A 367 13.86 24.54 -4.24
CA LEU A 367 13.42 25.84 -3.73
C LEU A 367 13.99 27.05 -4.53
N GLN A 368 14.71 26.85 -5.62
CA GLN A 368 15.25 27.95 -6.50
C GLN A 368 14.15 28.81 -7.17
N LEU A 369 12.90 28.63 -6.80
CA LEU A 369 11.73 29.36 -7.35
C LEU A 369 11.51 30.74 -6.72
N GLY A 370 12.23 31.11 -5.67
CA GLY A 370 12.05 32.34 -4.94
C GLY A 370 13.30 32.75 -4.14
N ASP A 371 13.20 33.89 -3.47
CA ASP A 371 14.21 34.37 -2.52
C ASP A 371 13.99 33.66 -1.16
N ILE A 372 14.63 32.50 -1.00
CA ILE A 372 14.47 31.61 0.13
C ILE A 372 15.83 31.33 0.78
N ASP A 373 15.94 31.56 2.09
CA ASP A 373 17.12 31.26 2.89
C ASP A 373 16.85 30.11 3.86
N ILE A 374 17.65 29.03 3.76
CA ILE A 374 17.52 27.86 4.63
C ILE A 374 18.35 28.07 5.89
N VAL A 375 17.69 28.19 7.04
CA VAL A 375 18.34 28.40 8.33
C VAL A 375 18.83 27.09 8.96
N TYR A 376 18.04 26.05 8.83
CA TYR A 376 18.30 24.75 9.47
C TYR A 376 17.71 23.63 8.63
N ALA A 377 18.42 22.51 8.51
CA ALA A 377 17.90 21.30 7.91
C ALA A 377 18.45 20.06 8.63
N THR A 378 17.60 19.13 9.00
CA THR A 378 17.99 17.83 9.56
C THR A 378 17.46 16.69 8.70
N TYR A 379 18.32 15.71 8.48
CA TYR A 379 17.99 14.46 7.79
C TYR A 379 18.05 13.26 8.73
N HIS A 380 18.10 13.54 10.04
CA HIS A 380 18.02 12.51 11.08
C HIS A 380 16.68 11.80 11.05
N VAL A 381 16.70 10.46 11.05
CA VAL A 381 15.51 9.60 11.03
C VAL A 381 15.58 8.57 12.15
N ASP A 382 14.60 8.62 13.05
CA ASP A 382 14.30 7.52 13.97
C ASP A 382 12.79 7.37 14.16
N VAL A 383 12.33 6.33 14.87
CA VAL A 383 10.91 6.13 15.12
C VAL A 383 10.37 7.29 15.96
N GLY A 384 9.39 8.03 15.42
CA GLY A 384 8.88 9.26 16.01
C GLY A 384 9.86 10.44 15.95
N GLU A 385 10.91 10.39 15.12
CA GLU A 385 11.86 11.47 14.87
C GLU A 385 11.99 11.70 13.37
N THR A 386 11.24 12.67 12.89
CA THR A 386 11.07 12.92 11.44
C THR A 386 11.95 14.08 10.99
N PRO A 387 12.63 13.99 9.83
CA PRO A 387 13.37 15.08 9.24
C PRO A 387 12.51 16.29 8.95
N PHE A 388 13.09 17.48 9.16
CA PHE A 388 12.45 18.76 8.86
C PHE A 388 13.50 19.83 8.53
N PHE A 389 13.06 20.92 7.94
CA PHE A 389 13.89 22.10 7.75
C PHE A 389 13.13 23.38 8.10
N VAL A 390 13.90 24.44 8.42
CA VAL A 390 13.40 25.77 8.70
C VAL A 390 14.02 26.73 7.68
N ALA A 391 13.17 27.49 7.00
CA ALA A 391 13.58 28.45 5.98
C ALA A 391 12.87 29.79 6.17
N VAL A 392 13.49 30.86 5.68
CA VAL A 392 12.92 32.20 5.56
C VAL A 392 12.49 32.40 4.11
N ASP A 393 11.20 32.58 3.91
CA ASP A 393 10.63 32.94 2.61
C ASP A 393 10.40 34.44 2.54
N TYR A 394 11.31 35.12 1.85
CA TYR A 394 11.24 36.58 1.68
C TYR A 394 10.13 37.00 0.70
N THR A 395 9.74 36.12 -0.21
CA THR A 395 8.70 36.38 -1.20
C THR A 395 7.34 36.49 -0.53
N GLN A 396 7.01 35.55 0.35
CA GLN A 396 5.74 35.51 1.08
C GLN A 396 5.82 36.14 2.46
N LYS A 397 7.02 36.60 2.89
CA LYS A 397 7.31 37.14 4.22
C LYS A 397 6.88 36.18 5.33
N LYS A 398 7.33 34.94 5.26
CA LYS A 398 6.99 33.86 6.19
C LYS A 398 8.23 33.09 6.64
N ILE A 399 8.19 32.61 7.88
CA ILE A 399 9.08 31.56 8.37
C ILE A 399 8.43 30.23 8.09
N VAL A 400 9.08 29.37 7.32
CA VAL A 400 8.51 28.09 6.88
C VAL A 400 9.19 26.94 7.61
N ILE A 401 8.41 26.10 8.27
CA ILE A 401 8.85 24.83 8.83
C ILE A 401 8.24 23.72 7.96
N SER A 402 9.08 23.03 7.22
CA SER A 402 8.63 21.94 6.35
C SER A 402 9.10 20.59 6.86
N ILE A 403 8.16 19.65 6.99
CA ILE A 403 8.34 18.33 7.57
C ILE A 403 8.28 17.26 6.48
N ARG A 404 9.27 16.37 6.47
CA ARG A 404 9.36 15.30 5.48
C ARG A 404 8.29 14.23 5.71
N GLY A 405 7.72 13.71 4.63
CA GLY A 405 6.86 12.53 4.65
C GLY A 405 7.63 11.21 4.67
N THR A 406 6.91 10.11 4.55
CA THR A 406 7.45 8.75 4.60
C THR A 406 8.42 8.48 3.45
N LEU A 407 9.66 8.12 3.77
CA LEU A 407 10.70 7.75 2.80
C LEU A 407 11.55 6.58 3.30
N SER A 408 11.62 6.36 4.60
CA SER A 408 12.41 5.31 5.23
C SER A 408 11.53 4.27 5.92
N MET A 409 12.12 3.10 6.23
CA MET A 409 11.43 2.06 6.98
C MET A 409 11.05 2.52 8.41
N LYS A 410 11.80 3.46 9.00
CA LYS A 410 11.48 4.05 10.31
C LYS A 410 10.28 4.98 10.24
N ASP A 411 10.12 5.70 9.14
CA ASP A 411 8.92 6.51 8.90
C ASP A 411 7.67 5.62 8.80
N ILE A 412 7.78 4.46 8.11
CA ILE A 412 6.69 3.47 8.03
C ILE A 412 6.29 2.96 9.43
N LEU A 413 7.25 2.74 10.33
CA LEU A 413 6.93 2.33 11.70
C LEU A 413 6.20 3.44 12.47
N THR A 414 6.53 4.70 12.21
CA THR A 414 5.81 5.85 12.77
C THR A 414 4.37 5.89 12.26
N ASP A 415 4.16 5.65 10.97
CA ASP A 415 2.82 5.58 10.35
C ASP A 415 1.97 4.41 10.89
N LEU A 416 2.59 3.27 11.14
CA LEU A 416 1.89 2.08 11.65
C LEU A 416 1.53 2.17 13.14
N ASN A 417 2.08 3.12 13.89
CA ASN A 417 1.71 3.36 15.28
C ASN A 417 0.43 4.21 15.38
N ALA A 418 -0.66 3.66 14.85
CA ALA A 418 -1.92 4.34 14.54
C ALA A 418 -2.91 4.44 15.72
N GLU A 419 -2.51 4.10 16.96
CA GLU A 419 -3.34 4.33 18.17
C GLU A 419 -3.61 5.82 18.37
N GLY A 420 -4.78 6.16 18.95
CA GLY A 420 -5.09 7.53 19.37
C GLY A 420 -4.35 7.90 20.66
N GLU A 421 -3.68 9.03 20.68
CA GLU A 421 -3.02 9.62 21.85
C GLU A 421 -3.55 11.02 22.11
N VAL A 422 -3.76 11.37 23.38
CA VAL A 422 -4.22 12.71 23.78
C VAL A 422 -3.19 13.75 23.37
N LEU A 423 -3.62 14.84 22.75
CA LEU A 423 -2.72 15.92 22.36
C LEU A 423 -2.17 16.64 23.63
N PRO A 424 -0.84 16.86 23.70
CA PRO A 424 -0.20 17.47 24.89
C PRO A 424 -0.40 18.99 24.93
N LEU A 425 -1.63 19.42 25.17
CA LEU A 425 -2.04 20.82 25.28
C LEU A 425 -2.15 21.27 26.74
N GLN A 426 -2.07 22.56 26.96
CA GLN A 426 -2.32 23.20 28.25
C GLN A 426 -3.40 24.30 28.06
N PRO A 427 -4.59 24.18 28.69
CA PRO A 427 -5.03 23.08 29.55
C PRO A 427 -5.28 21.78 28.75
N PRO A 428 -5.16 20.60 29.40
CA PRO A 428 -5.37 19.30 28.73
C PRO A 428 -6.83 19.16 28.27
N ARG A 429 -7.03 18.50 27.12
CA ARG A 429 -8.32 18.17 26.52
C ARG A 429 -8.36 16.70 26.18
N ASP A 430 -9.02 15.89 26.98
CA ASP A 430 -9.05 14.44 26.85
C ASP A 430 -9.80 13.95 25.59
N ASP A 431 -10.66 14.80 25.01
CA ASP A 431 -11.40 14.57 23.78
C ASP A 431 -10.60 14.91 22.49
N TRP A 432 -9.42 15.53 22.64
CA TRP A 432 -8.55 15.88 21.54
C TRP A 432 -7.47 14.82 21.33
N LEU A 433 -7.76 13.85 20.47
CA LEU A 433 -6.85 12.77 20.15
C LEU A 433 -6.13 13.03 18.82
N GLY A 434 -4.89 12.58 18.74
CA GLY A 434 -4.09 12.54 17.53
C GLY A 434 -3.46 11.17 17.31
N HIS A 435 -3.02 10.92 16.10
CA HIS A 435 -2.29 9.71 15.72
C HIS A 435 -0.97 9.62 16.51
N LYS A 436 -0.81 8.60 17.34
CA LYS A 436 0.29 8.47 18.32
C LYS A 436 1.68 8.67 17.72
N GLY A 437 1.98 8.01 16.60
CA GLY A 437 3.30 8.17 15.97
C GLY A 437 3.58 9.61 15.53
N MET A 438 2.56 10.31 15.01
CA MET A 438 2.70 11.70 14.55
C MET A 438 2.68 12.70 15.70
N VAL A 439 1.97 12.40 16.80
CA VAL A 439 2.06 13.19 18.04
C VAL A 439 3.48 13.15 18.58
N GLN A 440 4.12 11.98 18.62
CA GLN A 440 5.51 11.82 19.07
C GLN A 440 6.48 12.59 18.15
N ALA A 441 6.30 12.53 16.84
CA ALA A 441 7.10 13.29 15.87
C ALA A 441 6.91 14.81 16.05
N ALA A 442 5.69 15.28 16.27
CA ALA A 442 5.40 16.69 16.51
C ALA A 442 6.04 17.19 17.81
N ILE A 443 6.00 16.40 18.89
CA ILE A 443 6.66 16.69 20.16
C ILE A 443 8.19 16.78 19.96
N TYR A 444 8.76 15.82 19.22
CA TYR A 444 10.20 15.84 18.92
C TYR A 444 10.59 17.14 18.20
N ILE A 445 9.87 17.52 17.14
CA ILE A 445 10.16 18.75 16.39
C ILE A 445 9.98 19.98 17.28
N ARG A 446 8.88 20.09 18.05
CA ARG A 446 8.66 21.19 18.98
C ARG A 446 9.83 21.35 19.96
N ASN A 447 10.28 20.25 20.56
CA ASN A 447 11.41 20.28 21.48
C ASN A 447 12.71 20.73 20.79
N LYS A 448 12.96 20.30 19.55
CA LYS A 448 14.11 20.75 18.75
C LYS A 448 14.03 22.24 18.40
N LEU A 449 12.86 22.73 18.00
CA LEU A 449 12.64 24.15 17.74
C LEU A 449 12.94 25.01 18.96
N GLN A 450 12.55 24.57 20.14
CA GLN A 450 12.79 25.27 21.42
C GLN A 450 14.25 25.15 21.88
N GLN A 451 14.85 23.94 21.87
CA GLN A 451 16.22 23.69 22.34
C GLN A 451 17.26 24.47 21.55
N GLU A 452 17.06 24.57 20.23
CA GLU A 452 17.99 25.25 19.33
C GLU A 452 17.53 26.66 18.95
N ASN A 453 16.45 27.16 19.54
CA ASN A 453 15.85 28.49 19.28
C ASN A 453 15.65 28.76 17.78
N LEU A 454 15.21 27.75 17.01
CA LEU A 454 15.22 27.81 15.55
C LEU A 454 14.27 28.87 14.98
N ILE A 455 13.10 29.05 15.59
CA ILE A 455 12.13 30.08 15.18
C ILE A 455 12.72 31.47 15.41
N GLU A 456 13.27 31.72 16.60
CA GLU A 456 13.88 33.00 16.94
C GLU A 456 15.09 33.33 16.03
N ARG A 457 15.95 32.32 15.75
CA ARG A 457 17.06 32.45 14.82
C ARG A 457 16.60 32.82 13.41
N ALA A 458 15.47 32.23 12.95
CA ALA A 458 14.89 32.56 11.66
C ALA A 458 14.29 33.98 11.64
N LEU A 459 13.63 34.40 12.71
CA LEU A 459 13.09 35.75 12.87
C LEU A 459 14.19 36.81 12.91
N GLN A 460 15.35 36.49 13.46
CA GLN A 460 16.51 37.40 13.56
C GLN A 460 17.44 37.31 12.34
N ARG A 461 17.14 36.50 11.32
CA ARG A 461 18.04 36.15 10.24
C ARG A 461 18.48 37.37 9.42
N ASN A 462 17.59 38.31 9.16
CA ASN A 462 17.89 39.51 8.39
C ASN A 462 17.08 40.70 8.89
N ALA A 463 17.72 41.52 9.72
CA ALA A 463 17.13 42.71 10.29
C ALA A 463 16.76 43.79 9.25
N GLU A 464 17.53 43.89 8.17
CA GLU A 464 17.28 44.87 7.10
C GLU A 464 15.99 44.56 6.35
N ARG A 465 15.63 43.28 6.22
CA ARG A 465 14.39 42.83 5.61
C ARG A 465 13.23 42.61 6.59
N SER A 466 13.41 43.06 7.83
CA SER A 466 12.38 42.99 8.89
C SER A 466 11.83 41.57 9.13
N THR A 467 12.70 40.56 9.10
CA THR A 467 12.27 39.15 9.27
C THR A 467 11.59 38.89 10.62
N HIS A 468 11.82 39.74 11.62
CA HIS A 468 11.18 39.69 12.93
C HIS A 468 9.64 39.88 12.88
N THR A 469 9.09 40.40 11.78
CA THR A 469 7.65 40.58 11.56
C THR A 469 7.01 39.43 10.78
N PHE A 470 7.78 38.41 10.37
CA PHE A 470 7.26 37.33 9.53
C PHE A 470 6.43 36.37 10.36
N ASP A 471 5.31 35.93 9.79
CA ASP A 471 4.46 34.90 10.39
C ASP A 471 5.02 33.50 10.15
N LEU A 472 4.55 32.54 10.95
CA LEU A 472 4.95 31.15 10.86
C LEU A 472 4.02 30.36 9.93
N VAL A 473 4.61 29.55 9.06
CA VAL A 473 3.90 28.60 8.20
C VAL A 473 4.48 27.19 8.39
N LEU A 474 3.61 26.23 8.65
CA LEU A 474 3.97 24.80 8.69
C LEU A 474 3.52 24.11 7.41
N VAL A 475 4.38 23.24 6.90
CA VAL A 475 4.16 22.54 5.62
C VAL A 475 4.58 21.09 5.75
N GLY A 476 3.82 20.20 5.11
CA GLY A 476 4.22 18.79 5.01
C GLY A 476 3.38 18.02 4.00
N HIS A 477 3.89 16.85 3.63
CA HIS A 477 3.19 15.91 2.75
C HIS A 477 3.16 14.53 3.42
N SER A 478 2.04 13.80 3.32
CA SER A 478 1.87 12.45 3.88
C SER A 478 2.07 12.43 5.42
N LEU A 479 2.95 11.58 5.97
CA LEU A 479 3.34 11.61 7.39
C LEU A 479 3.73 13.03 7.85
N GLY A 480 4.51 13.74 7.03
CA GLY A 480 4.91 15.11 7.31
C GLY A 480 3.73 16.08 7.37
N ALA A 481 2.69 15.85 6.57
CA ALA A 481 1.45 16.65 6.61
C ALA A 481 0.70 16.44 7.93
N GLY A 482 0.57 15.20 8.37
CA GLY A 482 -0.05 14.88 9.65
C GLY A 482 0.74 15.44 10.82
N THR A 483 2.06 15.29 10.82
CA THR A 483 2.95 15.86 11.84
C THR A 483 2.91 17.38 11.85
N ALA A 484 2.89 18.04 10.68
CA ALA A 484 2.75 19.50 10.56
C ALA A 484 1.42 20.00 11.12
N ALA A 485 0.33 19.29 10.87
CA ALA A 485 -0.99 19.64 11.39
C ALA A 485 -1.05 19.56 12.91
N ILE A 486 -0.51 18.49 13.51
CA ILE A 486 -0.44 18.35 14.96
C ILE A 486 0.48 19.42 15.56
N LEU A 487 1.66 19.63 14.99
CA LEU A 487 2.59 20.66 15.44
C LEU A 487 1.97 22.06 15.34
N ALA A 488 1.17 22.33 14.29
CA ALA A 488 0.45 23.58 14.15
C ALA A 488 -0.55 23.79 15.29
N ILE A 489 -1.29 22.76 15.69
CA ILE A 489 -2.20 22.83 16.85
C ILE A 489 -1.42 23.12 18.14
N LEU A 490 -0.25 22.51 18.31
CA LEU A 490 0.59 22.71 19.52
C LEU A 490 1.21 24.11 19.59
N LEU A 491 1.55 24.72 18.45
CA LEU A 491 2.19 26.04 18.37
C LEU A 491 1.17 27.19 18.21
N LYS A 492 -0.08 26.91 17.87
CA LYS A 492 -1.13 27.93 17.63
C LYS A 492 -1.35 28.89 18.80
N PRO A 493 -1.30 28.44 20.09
CA PRO A 493 -1.42 29.35 21.21
C PRO A 493 -0.30 30.39 21.31
N GLU A 494 0.93 30.02 20.95
CA GLU A 494 2.12 30.89 20.97
C GLU A 494 2.22 31.77 19.70
N HIS A 495 1.69 31.25 18.55
CA HIS A 495 1.74 31.93 17.26
C HIS A 495 0.31 32.06 16.68
N PRO A 496 -0.49 33.05 17.07
CA PRO A 496 -1.90 33.18 16.67
C PRO A 496 -2.12 33.33 15.18
N THR A 497 -1.16 33.88 14.42
CA THR A 497 -1.23 34.09 12.95
C THR A 497 -0.75 32.89 12.14
N LEU A 498 -0.26 31.83 12.82
CA LEU A 498 0.24 30.61 12.21
C LEU A 498 -0.77 29.99 11.24
N GLN A 499 -0.26 29.58 10.07
CA GLN A 499 -0.98 28.81 9.06
C GLN A 499 -0.28 27.46 8.80
N CYS A 500 -1.05 26.45 8.37
CA CYS A 500 -0.51 25.15 8.01
C CYS A 500 -1.09 24.68 6.66
N PHE A 501 -0.20 24.22 5.77
CA PHE A 501 -0.56 23.57 4.52
C PHE A 501 -0.20 22.09 4.58
N SER A 502 -1.22 21.25 4.60
CA SER A 502 -1.14 19.81 4.83
C SER A 502 -1.51 19.05 3.55
N TYR A 503 -0.49 18.52 2.81
CA TYR A 503 -0.72 17.85 1.54
C TYR A 503 -0.85 16.35 1.72
N SER A 504 -1.96 15.79 1.23
CA SER A 504 -2.28 14.36 1.36
C SER A 504 -2.13 13.82 2.79
N PRO A 505 -2.73 14.48 3.81
CA PRO A 505 -2.59 14.05 5.21
C PRO A 505 -3.24 12.70 5.43
N PRO A 506 -2.79 11.92 6.45
CA PRO A 506 -3.44 10.67 6.83
C PRO A 506 -4.88 10.85 7.29
N GLY A 507 -5.75 9.89 6.92
CA GLY A 507 -7.16 9.88 7.31
C GLY A 507 -7.37 9.67 8.80
N GLY A 508 -6.58 8.81 9.43
CA GLY A 508 -6.66 8.52 10.87
C GLY A 508 -5.81 9.47 11.72
N LEU A 509 -5.99 10.81 11.57
CA LEU A 509 -5.09 11.78 12.20
C LEU A 509 -5.62 12.43 13.47
N LEU A 510 -6.81 13.04 13.44
CA LEU A 510 -7.35 13.85 14.53
C LEU A 510 -8.77 13.46 14.91
N SER A 511 -9.14 13.55 16.19
CA SER A 511 -10.53 13.47 16.63
C SER A 511 -11.33 14.67 16.12
N MET A 512 -12.66 14.51 15.94
CA MET A 512 -13.51 15.54 15.32
C MET A 512 -13.43 16.89 16.04
N PRO A 513 -13.40 16.99 17.40
CA PRO A 513 -13.23 18.28 18.07
C PRO A 513 -11.92 18.99 17.72
N ALA A 514 -10.82 18.24 17.54
CA ALA A 514 -9.54 18.80 17.13
C ALA A 514 -9.56 19.21 15.64
N VAL A 515 -10.27 18.46 14.78
CA VAL A 515 -10.49 18.83 13.38
C VAL A 515 -11.22 20.16 13.29
N GLU A 516 -12.34 20.33 14.00
CA GLU A 516 -13.13 21.59 13.98
C GLU A 516 -12.29 22.80 14.39
N TYR A 517 -11.49 22.66 15.46
CA TYR A 517 -10.55 23.71 15.85
C TYR A 517 -9.55 24.07 14.76
N SER A 518 -9.05 23.04 14.06
CA SER A 518 -8.00 23.19 13.06
C SER A 518 -8.48 23.86 11.77
N LYS A 519 -9.78 23.85 11.47
CA LYS A 519 -10.37 24.42 10.22
C LYS A 519 -10.04 25.90 9.99
N SER A 520 -9.75 26.64 11.05
CA SER A 520 -9.47 28.08 10.94
C SER A 520 -8.05 28.41 10.45
N PHE A 521 -7.09 27.50 10.55
CA PHE A 521 -5.69 27.75 10.24
C PHE A 521 -4.97 26.62 9.51
N ILE A 522 -5.61 25.46 9.31
CA ILE A 522 -5.07 24.34 8.53
C ILE A 522 -5.85 24.20 7.23
N THR A 523 -5.11 24.20 6.12
CA THR A 523 -5.63 23.86 4.79
C THR A 523 -5.02 22.55 4.33
N SER A 524 -5.84 21.53 4.16
CA SER A 524 -5.45 20.25 3.61
C SER A 524 -5.72 20.17 2.12
N VAL A 525 -4.86 19.49 1.37
CA VAL A 525 -5.02 19.27 -0.07
C VAL A 525 -4.99 17.78 -0.36
N VAL A 526 -6.00 17.28 -1.06
CA VAL A 526 -6.10 15.87 -1.46
C VAL A 526 -6.30 15.77 -2.96
N LEU A 527 -5.55 14.89 -3.62
CA LEU A 527 -5.70 14.66 -5.06
C LEU A 527 -6.53 13.40 -5.33
N GLY A 528 -7.55 13.54 -6.14
CA GLY A 528 -8.23 12.42 -6.78
C GLY A 528 -8.69 11.31 -5.83
N LYS A 529 -8.20 10.10 -6.07
CA LYS A 529 -8.50 8.91 -5.28
C LYS A 529 -7.34 8.52 -4.35
N ASP A 530 -6.59 9.49 -3.87
CA ASP A 530 -5.52 9.27 -2.90
C ASP A 530 -6.02 8.39 -1.75
N VAL A 531 -5.29 7.32 -1.45
CA VAL A 531 -5.66 6.34 -0.44
C VAL A 531 -5.29 6.79 0.98
N VAL A 532 -4.23 7.59 1.14
CA VAL A 532 -3.69 7.94 2.46
C VAL A 532 -4.67 8.76 3.31
N PRO A 533 -5.38 9.78 2.79
CA PRO A 533 -6.43 10.47 3.52
C PRO A 533 -7.64 9.58 3.88
N ARG A 534 -7.71 8.38 3.32
CA ARG A 534 -8.78 7.39 3.52
C ARG A 534 -8.36 6.21 4.37
N ILE A 535 -7.12 6.21 4.91
CA ILE A 535 -6.59 5.17 5.80
C ILE A 535 -6.68 5.65 7.24
N GLY A 536 -7.35 4.84 8.07
CA GLY A 536 -7.44 4.96 9.50
C GLY A 536 -7.93 3.63 10.08
N LEU A 537 -7.89 3.44 11.38
CA LEU A 537 -8.28 2.16 11.99
C LEU A 537 -9.71 1.77 11.63
N ASN A 538 -10.66 2.70 11.75
CA ASN A 538 -12.08 2.46 11.43
C ASN A 538 -12.30 2.17 9.94
N GLN A 539 -11.64 2.92 9.05
CA GLN A 539 -11.73 2.73 7.61
C GLN A 539 -11.13 1.37 7.19
N MET A 540 -10.08 0.93 7.85
CA MET A 540 -9.48 -0.39 7.62
C MET A 540 -10.38 -1.53 8.12
N GLU A 541 -11.08 -1.37 9.24
CA GLU A 541 -12.10 -2.34 9.69
C GLU A 541 -13.28 -2.41 8.72
N ALA A 542 -13.78 -1.26 8.27
CA ALA A 542 -14.82 -1.20 7.25
C ALA A 542 -14.36 -1.88 5.95
N LEU A 543 -13.13 -1.61 5.49
CA LEU A 543 -12.54 -2.29 4.34
C LEU A 543 -12.47 -3.81 4.52
N ARG A 544 -12.07 -4.28 5.71
CA ARG A 544 -12.05 -5.70 6.04
C ARG A 544 -13.44 -6.33 5.90
N ALA A 545 -14.47 -5.71 6.48
CA ALA A 545 -15.84 -6.17 6.39
C ALA A 545 -16.34 -6.20 4.93
N ASP A 546 -16.07 -5.15 4.19
CA ASP A 546 -16.43 -5.02 2.77
C ASP A 546 -15.74 -6.08 1.90
N LEU A 547 -14.45 -6.37 2.14
CA LEU A 547 -13.70 -7.42 1.44
C LEU A 547 -14.31 -8.80 1.69
N ILE A 548 -14.63 -9.12 2.94
CA ILE A 548 -15.26 -10.39 3.29
C ILE A 548 -16.62 -10.53 2.60
N ASN A 549 -17.45 -9.48 2.68
CA ASN A 549 -18.76 -9.46 2.04
C ASN A 549 -18.64 -9.62 0.50
N ALA A 550 -17.71 -8.91 -0.15
CA ALA A 550 -17.45 -9.03 -1.58
C ALA A 550 -17.05 -10.46 -1.98
N ILE A 551 -16.19 -11.10 -1.19
CA ILE A 551 -15.75 -12.46 -1.43
C ILE A 551 -16.88 -13.46 -1.21
N GLN A 552 -17.71 -13.29 -0.17
CA GLN A 552 -18.86 -14.15 0.13
C GLN A 552 -19.90 -14.16 -0.99
N ARG A 553 -20.04 -13.04 -1.69
CA ARG A 553 -20.98 -12.90 -2.81
C ARG A 553 -20.42 -13.39 -4.15
N SER A 554 -19.12 -13.68 -4.24
CA SER A 554 -18.50 -14.14 -5.48
C SER A 554 -18.74 -15.65 -5.70
N VAL A 555 -19.29 -15.98 -6.86
CA VAL A 555 -19.46 -17.37 -7.32
C VAL A 555 -18.33 -17.79 -8.26
N ASP A 556 -17.60 -16.83 -8.82
CA ASP A 556 -16.48 -17.10 -9.75
C ASP A 556 -15.25 -17.64 -9.02
N PRO A 557 -14.48 -18.52 -9.66
CA PRO A 557 -13.17 -18.96 -9.17
C PRO A 557 -12.18 -17.80 -9.05
N LYS A 558 -11.30 -17.84 -8.05
CA LYS A 558 -10.29 -16.79 -7.80
C LYS A 558 -9.41 -16.51 -9.02
N TRP A 559 -8.91 -17.55 -9.67
CA TRP A 559 -8.04 -17.41 -10.82
C TRP A 559 -8.70 -16.61 -11.96
N LYS A 560 -10.02 -16.81 -12.20
CA LYS A 560 -10.79 -16.06 -13.17
C LYS A 560 -10.94 -14.60 -12.76
N THR A 561 -11.24 -14.34 -11.48
CA THR A 561 -11.36 -12.98 -10.93
C THR A 561 -10.07 -12.19 -11.09
N ILE A 562 -8.93 -12.80 -10.75
CA ILE A 562 -7.62 -12.14 -10.84
C ILE A 562 -7.14 -11.99 -12.30
N SER A 563 -7.22 -13.07 -13.10
CA SER A 563 -6.74 -13.06 -14.49
C SER A 563 -7.50 -12.06 -15.35
N CYS A 564 -8.83 -12.01 -15.23
CA CYS A 564 -9.63 -11.05 -15.99
C CYS A 564 -9.34 -9.60 -15.59
N SER A 565 -8.94 -9.34 -14.34
CA SER A 565 -8.57 -7.99 -13.92
C SER A 565 -7.22 -7.52 -14.46
N VAL A 566 -6.31 -8.46 -14.75
CA VAL A 566 -4.97 -8.17 -15.27
C VAL A 566 -4.97 -8.09 -16.80
N ILE A 567 -5.67 -9.01 -17.48
CA ILE A 567 -5.63 -9.12 -18.94
C ILE A 567 -6.62 -8.17 -19.61
N CYS A 568 -7.81 -7.97 -19.01
CA CYS A 568 -8.86 -7.13 -19.55
C CYS A 568 -9.15 -5.96 -18.57
N CYS A 569 -8.59 -4.79 -18.85
CA CYS A 569 -8.86 -3.55 -18.10
C CYS A 569 -10.35 -3.12 -18.19
N GLY A 570 -11.28 -3.89 -17.65
CA GLY A 570 -12.70 -3.56 -17.62
C GLY A 570 -13.67 -4.74 -17.78
N CYS A 571 -13.22 -5.87 -18.29
CA CYS A 571 -14.05 -7.07 -18.50
C CYS A 571 -13.87 -8.11 -17.38
N GLY A 572 -13.64 -7.69 -16.14
CA GLY A 572 -13.59 -8.64 -15.02
C GLY A 572 -14.90 -9.44 -14.92
N PRO A 573 -14.87 -10.69 -14.41
CA PRO A 573 -16.07 -11.50 -14.24
C PRO A 573 -17.09 -10.68 -13.48
N GLU A 574 -18.30 -10.66 -13.96
CA GLU A 574 -19.39 -10.04 -13.21
C GLU A 574 -19.62 -10.90 -11.97
N PRO A 575 -19.55 -10.34 -10.76
CA PRO A 575 -19.98 -11.07 -9.60
C PRO A 575 -21.42 -11.51 -9.88
N THR A 576 -21.70 -12.81 -9.93
CA THR A 576 -22.98 -13.33 -10.40
C THR A 576 -24.16 -12.87 -9.57
N SER A 577 -23.92 -12.56 -8.29
CA SER A 577 -24.90 -11.88 -7.44
C SER A 577 -25.10 -10.39 -7.77
N VAL A 578 -24.22 -9.78 -8.59
CA VAL A 578 -24.25 -8.37 -9.01
C VAL A 578 -24.82 -8.23 -10.44
N VAL A 579 -24.82 -9.28 -11.24
CA VAL A 579 -25.50 -9.28 -12.55
C VAL A 579 -26.97 -8.88 -12.37
N ASN A 580 -27.58 -9.29 -11.28
CA ASN A 580 -28.94 -8.89 -10.91
C ASN A 580 -29.02 -7.43 -10.39
N MET A 581 -27.90 -6.81 -9.99
CA MET A 581 -27.90 -5.41 -9.53
C MET A 581 -28.00 -4.40 -10.69
N SER A 582 -27.66 -4.78 -11.91
CA SER A 582 -27.74 -3.88 -13.07
C SER A 582 -29.17 -3.62 -13.56
N GLY A 583 -30.15 -4.37 -13.09
CA GLY A 583 -31.53 -4.30 -13.57
C GLY A 583 -32.61 -3.97 -12.53
N GLN A 584 -32.36 -4.06 -11.23
CA GLN A 584 -33.38 -3.87 -10.18
C GLN A 584 -32.85 -3.11 -8.96
N ASP A 585 -33.49 -2.00 -8.62
CA ASP A 585 -33.14 -1.13 -7.47
C ASP A 585 -33.19 -1.83 -6.11
N THR A 586 -33.99 -2.89 -5.98
CA THR A 586 -34.11 -3.72 -4.77
C THR A 586 -32.79 -4.42 -4.37
N HIS A 587 -32.00 -4.88 -5.33
CA HIS A 587 -30.73 -5.59 -5.04
C HIS A 587 -29.63 -4.68 -4.52
N ILE A 588 -29.64 -3.41 -4.92
CA ILE A 588 -28.66 -2.43 -4.44
C ILE A 588 -28.97 -2.03 -3.01
N ASN A 589 -30.23 -1.84 -2.67
CA ASN A 589 -30.63 -1.55 -1.30
C ASN A 589 -30.28 -2.72 -0.38
N GLN A 590 -30.53 -3.95 -0.82
CA GLN A 590 -30.16 -5.16 -0.10
C GLN A 590 -28.63 -5.24 0.10
N TYR A 591 -27.83 -4.92 -0.92
CA TYR A 591 -26.36 -4.88 -0.79
C TYR A 591 -25.91 -3.85 0.24
N GLN A 592 -26.51 -2.65 0.23
CA GLN A 592 -26.19 -1.60 1.20
C GLN A 592 -26.56 -2.00 2.63
N GLU A 593 -27.73 -2.62 2.82
CA GLU A 593 -28.15 -3.15 4.13
C GLU A 593 -27.23 -4.25 4.64
N GLU A 594 -26.86 -5.20 3.78
CA GLU A 594 -25.95 -6.30 4.14
C GLU A 594 -24.53 -5.77 4.42
N ARG A 595 -24.07 -4.76 3.66
CA ARG A 595 -22.81 -4.06 3.91
C ARG A 595 -22.84 -3.34 5.25
N GLY A 596 -23.92 -2.61 5.55
CA GLY A 596 -24.14 -1.96 6.85
C GLY A 596 -24.15 -2.97 8.00
N THR A 597 -24.86 -4.09 7.83
CA THR A 597 -24.91 -5.19 8.81
C THR A 597 -23.53 -5.83 8.99
N ALA A 598 -22.79 -6.08 7.91
CA ALA A 598 -21.44 -6.64 7.97
C ALA A 598 -20.46 -5.73 8.72
N ARG A 599 -20.54 -4.42 8.48
CA ARG A 599 -19.74 -3.41 9.20
C ARG A 599 -20.13 -3.32 10.67
N SER A 600 -21.43 -3.30 10.98
CA SER A 600 -21.90 -3.26 12.38
C SER A 600 -21.55 -4.54 13.16
N THR A 601 -21.60 -5.70 12.52
CA THR A 601 -21.20 -6.98 13.13
C THR A 601 -19.70 -7.04 13.39
N SER A 602 -18.90 -6.47 12.49
CA SER A 602 -17.45 -6.32 12.70
C SER A 602 -17.14 -5.35 13.84
N ALA A 603 -17.94 -4.29 13.97
CA ALA A 603 -17.82 -3.29 15.01
C ALA A 603 -18.21 -3.80 16.42
N HIS A 604 -18.99 -4.88 16.51
CA HIS A 604 -19.43 -5.46 17.78
C HIS A 604 -19.11 -6.96 17.84
N PRO A 605 -17.83 -7.34 17.95
CA PRO A 605 -17.48 -8.76 18.12
C PRO A 605 -18.05 -9.25 19.44
N THR A 606 -18.76 -10.37 19.40
CA THR A 606 -19.39 -11.01 20.55
C THR A 606 -18.41 -11.58 21.58
N ASP A 607 -17.12 -11.49 21.32
CA ASP A 607 -16.06 -11.98 22.22
C ASP A 607 -15.18 -10.80 22.64
N SER A 608 -14.82 -10.76 23.91
CA SER A 608 -13.99 -9.75 24.62
C SER A 608 -12.57 -9.54 24.06
N SER A 609 -12.40 -9.72 22.78
CA SER A 609 -11.23 -9.29 22.06
C SER A 609 -11.33 -7.80 21.88
N ILE A 610 -10.35 -7.10 22.35
CA ILE A 610 -10.12 -5.67 22.18
C ILE A 610 -10.40 -5.35 20.72
N ALA A 611 -11.60 -4.85 20.45
CA ALA A 611 -11.98 -4.45 19.13
C ALA A 611 -11.20 -3.19 18.79
N LEU A 612 -10.68 -3.10 17.59
CA LEU A 612 -10.22 -1.84 17.02
C LEU A 612 -11.33 -0.77 17.12
N THR A 613 -12.59 -1.20 17.20
CA THR A 613 -13.82 -0.40 17.41
C THR A 613 -13.93 0.33 18.76
N LEU A 614 -13.10 0.03 19.74
CA LEU A 614 -13.02 0.82 20.97
C LEU A 614 -12.26 2.14 20.79
N HIS A 615 -11.59 2.32 19.63
CA HIS A 615 -10.89 3.55 19.33
C HIS A 615 -11.84 4.59 18.75
N GLN A 616 -11.75 5.81 19.24
CA GLN A 616 -12.50 6.93 18.64
C GLN A 616 -12.08 7.12 17.19
N PRO A 617 -13.02 7.40 16.26
CA PRO A 617 -12.70 7.66 14.87
C PRO A 617 -11.82 8.91 14.76
N LEU A 618 -10.78 8.79 13.93
CA LEU A 618 -9.89 9.89 13.59
C LEU A 618 -10.07 10.28 12.12
N TYR A 619 -9.85 11.55 11.81
CA TYR A 619 -10.15 12.16 10.51
C TYR A 619 -8.99 13.02 10.01
N PRO A 620 -8.91 13.32 8.70
CA PRO A 620 -7.95 14.28 8.17
C PRO A 620 -8.20 15.69 8.69
N PRO A 621 -7.15 16.53 8.84
CA PRO A 621 -7.21 17.82 9.54
C PRO A 621 -7.71 18.97 8.67
N GLY A 622 -8.23 20.03 9.28
CA GLY A 622 -8.45 21.32 8.66
C GLY A 622 -9.57 21.38 7.63
N ARG A 623 -9.56 22.42 6.80
CA ARG A 623 -10.43 22.55 5.63
C ARG A 623 -9.76 21.85 4.46
N ILE A 624 -10.48 21.01 3.75
CA ILE A 624 -9.91 20.15 2.69
C ILE A 624 -10.26 20.70 1.32
N ILE A 625 -9.24 21.00 0.52
CA ILE A 625 -9.34 21.22 -0.92
C ILE A 625 -9.13 19.88 -1.61
N HIS A 626 -10.18 19.34 -2.20
CA HIS A 626 -10.09 18.11 -2.97
C HIS A 626 -9.96 18.45 -4.47
N ILE A 627 -8.86 18.07 -5.06
CA ILE A 627 -8.62 18.19 -6.50
C ILE A 627 -9.22 16.98 -7.20
N VAL A 628 -10.34 17.19 -7.86
CA VAL A 628 -11.07 16.13 -8.56
C VAL A 628 -10.72 16.10 -10.04
N ARG A 629 -10.75 14.91 -10.62
CA ARG A 629 -10.48 14.65 -12.03
C ARG A 629 -11.77 14.35 -12.77
N HIS A 630 -12.03 15.08 -13.82
CA HIS A 630 -13.14 14.83 -14.73
C HIS A 630 -12.62 14.43 -16.11
N HIS A 631 -13.16 13.34 -16.66
CA HIS A 631 -12.92 12.96 -18.04
C HIS A 631 -14.18 13.32 -18.85
N PRO A 632 -14.13 14.35 -19.73
CA PRO A 632 -15.28 14.70 -20.55
C PRO A 632 -15.74 13.50 -21.37
N LYS A 633 -17.06 13.30 -21.49
CA LYS A 633 -17.63 12.23 -22.30
C LYS A 633 -17.16 12.38 -23.76
N PRO A 634 -16.81 11.32 -24.48
CA PRO A 634 -16.48 11.42 -25.89
C PRO A 634 -17.73 11.87 -26.66
N ASP A 635 -17.66 12.99 -27.37
CA ASP A 635 -18.59 13.25 -28.48
C ASP A 635 -18.26 12.24 -29.57
N GLU A 636 -19.27 11.71 -30.25
CA GLU A 636 -19.20 10.57 -31.18
C GLU A 636 -18.19 10.71 -32.34
N ASN A 637 -17.55 11.88 -32.52
CA ASN A 637 -16.77 12.16 -33.73
C ASN A 637 -15.28 12.52 -33.53
N VAL A 638 -14.65 12.36 -32.35
CA VAL A 638 -13.24 12.73 -32.18
C VAL A 638 -12.42 11.68 -31.41
N LEU A 639 -11.58 10.97 -32.15
CA LEU A 639 -10.49 10.10 -31.67
C LEU A 639 -9.32 10.91 -31.04
N LYS A 640 -9.57 12.01 -30.33
CA LYS A 640 -8.53 12.72 -29.60
C LYS A 640 -8.47 12.23 -28.17
N ASN A 641 -7.27 11.82 -27.72
CA ASN A 641 -6.95 11.64 -26.31
C ASN A 641 -7.32 12.91 -25.56
N ARG A 642 -8.45 12.90 -24.83
CA ARG A 642 -8.87 14.03 -24.02
C ARG A 642 -8.09 14.01 -22.73
N GLU A 643 -7.31 15.05 -22.52
CA GLU A 643 -6.67 15.28 -21.24
C GLU A 643 -7.74 15.46 -20.15
N PRO A 644 -7.52 14.89 -18.96
CA PRO A 644 -8.43 15.10 -17.83
C PRO A 644 -8.43 16.57 -17.41
N VAL A 645 -9.62 17.10 -17.17
CA VAL A 645 -9.83 18.43 -16.57
C VAL A 645 -9.78 18.29 -15.05
N TYR A 646 -9.07 19.19 -14.39
CA TYR A 646 -8.93 19.21 -12.94
C TYR A 646 -9.73 20.38 -12.35
N GLN A 647 -10.46 20.10 -11.28
CA GLN A 647 -11.24 21.11 -10.56
C GLN A 647 -10.97 20.99 -9.06
N ALA A 648 -11.04 22.10 -8.36
CA ALA A 648 -10.90 22.16 -6.91
C ALA A 648 -12.27 22.32 -6.25
N ILE A 649 -12.58 21.45 -5.28
CA ILE A 649 -13.80 21.52 -4.48
C ILE A 649 -13.45 21.56 -2.99
N TRP A 650 -14.28 22.19 -2.19
CA TRP A 650 -14.23 22.04 -0.75
C TRP A 650 -14.89 20.72 -0.35
N ALA A 651 -14.19 19.94 0.47
CA ALA A 651 -14.65 18.66 0.98
C ALA A 651 -14.61 18.63 2.50
N ASP A 652 -15.49 17.85 3.10
CA ASP A 652 -15.47 17.59 4.54
C ASP A 652 -14.58 16.39 4.89
N SER A 653 -14.09 16.36 6.13
CA SER A 653 -13.26 15.24 6.63
C SER A 653 -13.97 13.89 6.53
N THR A 654 -15.30 13.88 6.63
CA THR A 654 -16.16 12.70 6.53
C THR A 654 -16.29 12.15 5.11
N ASP A 655 -15.97 12.93 4.07
CA ASP A 655 -15.96 12.45 2.67
C ASP A 655 -14.82 11.43 2.41
N PHE A 656 -13.93 11.26 3.36
CA PHE A 656 -12.78 10.35 3.31
C PHE A 656 -12.95 9.09 4.18
N ASP A 657 -14.17 8.77 4.61
CA ASP A 657 -14.47 7.62 5.48
C ASP A 657 -14.34 6.26 4.78
N GLU A 658 -14.30 6.22 3.46
CA GLU A 658 -14.24 5.00 2.69
C GLU A 658 -12.94 4.87 1.91
N VAL A 659 -12.30 3.69 1.99
CA VAL A 659 -11.14 3.35 1.15
C VAL A 659 -11.61 3.06 -0.27
N LEU A 660 -11.23 3.91 -1.23
CA LEU A 660 -11.57 3.78 -2.64
C LEU A 660 -10.54 2.92 -3.38
N ILE A 661 -10.97 1.74 -3.83
CA ILE A 661 -10.05 0.85 -4.55
C ILE A 661 -9.91 1.30 -6.00
N SER A 662 -8.73 1.80 -6.35
CA SER A 662 -8.41 2.31 -7.68
C SER A 662 -6.96 2.02 -8.06
N PRO A 663 -6.63 1.77 -9.35
CA PRO A 663 -5.25 1.60 -9.78
C PRO A 663 -4.40 2.87 -9.62
N VAL A 664 -5.04 4.03 -9.52
CA VAL A 664 -4.36 5.32 -9.36
C VAL A 664 -4.25 5.79 -7.90
N MET A 665 -4.80 5.05 -6.93
CA MET A 665 -4.88 5.49 -5.53
C MET A 665 -3.52 5.77 -4.88
N LEU A 666 -2.48 5.02 -5.25
CA LEU A 666 -1.10 5.24 -4.80
C LEU A 666 -0.40 6.33 -5.63
N GLN A 667 -0.75 6.42 -6.92
CA GLN A 667 -0.18 7.43 -7.82
C GLN A 667 -0.69 8.83 -7.45
N ASP A 668 -1.97 8.96 -7.10
CA ASP A 668 -2.57 10.23 -6.67
C ASP A 668 -1.97 10.74 -5.35
N HIS A 669 -1.34 9.87 -4.55
CA HIS A 669 -0.62 10.24 -3.34
C HIS A 669 0.76 10.87 -3.60
N MET A 670 1.36 10.63 -4.77
CA MET A 670 2.74 11.06 -5.02
C MET A 670 2.85 12.59 -5.10
N PRO A 671 3.85 13.23 -4.42
CA PRO A 671 3.94 14.68 -4.31
C PRO A 671 4.14 15.38 -5.66
N ASP A 672 4.80 14.74 -6.64
CA ASP A 672 4.91 15.24 -8.00
C ASP A 672 3.55 15.31 -8.72
N LYS A 673 2.67 14.34 -8.47
CA LYS A 673 1.34 14.30 -9.05
C LYS A 673 0.41 15.35 -8.42
N VAL A 674 0.51 15.52 -7.10
CA VAL A 674 -0.22 16.59 -6.40
C VAL A 674 0.17 17.96 -6.95
N LEU A 675 1.48 18.25 -7.05
CA LEU A 675 1.97 19.52 -7.62
C LEU A 675 1.55 19.71 -9.08
N ALA A 676 1.64 18.66 -9.89
CA ALA A 676 1.23 18.72 -11.30
C ALA A 676 -0.26 19.00 -11.45
N ALA A 677 -1.10 18.37 -10.62
CA ALA A 677 -2.55 18.57 -10.63
C ALA A 677 -2.92 19.99 -10.17
N LEU A 678 -2.30 20.50 -9.12
CA LEU A 678 -2.50 21.88 -8.66
C LEU A 678 -2.18 22.89 -9.76
N LYS A 679 -1.05 22.73 -10.48
CA LYS A 679 -0.68 23.58 -11.62
C LYS A 679 -1.68 23.46 -12.77
N LYS A 680 -2.18 22.25 -13.04
CA LYS A 680 -3.15 22.04 -14.13
C LYS A 680 -4.47 22.75 -13.86
N VAL A 681 -4.95 22.75 -12.60
CA VAL A 681 -6.16 23.51 -12.21
C VAL A 681 -6.01 25.00 -12.58
N ILE A 682 -4.84 25.61 -12.34
CA ILE A 682 -4.62 27.03 -12.70
C ILE A 682 -4.51 27.20 -14.20
N SER A 683 -3.76 26.34 -14.92
CA SER A 683 -3.64 26.47 -16.37
C SER A 683 -4.99 26.36 -17.07
N ASP A 684 -5.88 25.48 -16.59
CA ASP A 684 -7.22 25.33 -17.16
C ASP A 684 -8.05 26.60 -16.95
N VAL A 685 -7.93 27.28 -15.79
CA VAL A 685 -8.59 28.57 -15.52
C VAL A 685 -8.02 29.71 -16.37
N ASP A 686 -6.70 29.79 -16.58
CA ASP A 686 -6.06 30.81 -17.37
C ASP A 686 -6.42 30.66 -18.86
N ASP A 687 -6.52 29.43 -19.36
CA ASP A 687 -6.99 29.14 -20.72
C ASP A 687 -8.46 29.60 -20.92
N GLU A 688 -9.34 29.37 -19.93
CA GLU A 688 -10.71 29.89 -19.96
C GLU A 688 -10.76 31.41 -19.96
N ARG A 689 -9.96 32.09 -19.12
CA ARG A 689 -9.89 33.56 -19.06
C ARG A 689 -9.42 34.18 -20.39
N THR A 690 -8.41 33.58 -21.03
CA THR A 690 -7.91 34.02 -22.33
C THR A 690 -8.93 33.82 -23.43
N SER A 691 -9.67 32.72 -23.44
CA SER A 691 -10.72 32.44 -24.42
C SER A 691 -11.90 33.41 -24.31
N VAL A 692 -12.32 33.76 -23.10
CA VAL A 692 -13.42 34.74 -22.85
C VAL A 692 -13.00 36.15 -23.29
N ASN A 693 -11.74 36.56 -22.99
CA ASN A 693 -11.22 37.85 -23.40
C ASN A 693 -11.06 37.97 -24.92
N SER A 694 -10.67 36.89 -25.61
CA SER A 694 -10.59 36.87 -27.09
C SER A 694 -11.98 36.96 -27.77
N CYS A 695 -13.01 36.40 -27.15
CA CYS A 695 -14.40 36.56 -27.64
C CYS A 695 -14.95 37.97 -27.40
N SER A 696 -14.57 38.65 -26.30
CA SER A 696 -15.03 40.01 -25.99
C SER A 696 -14.33 41.08 -26.80
N THR A 697 -13.16 40.81 -27.38
CA THR A 697 -12.44 41.73 -28.30
C THR A 697 -12.85 41.57 -29.78
N ALA A 698 -13.59 40.49 -30.10
CA ALA A 698 -14.08 40.20 -31.45
C ALA A 698 -15.54 40.63 -31.69
N SER A 699 -16.21 41.18 -30.68
CA SER A 699 -17.53 41.81 -30.75
C SER A 699 -17.40 43.35 -30.63
#